data_120ce9a6a77c6c942e3c7518ddc5ca9f
#
_entry.id   120ce9a6a77c6c942e3c7518ddc5ca9f
#
_cell.length_a   1.000
_cell.length_b   1.000
_cell.length_c   1.000
_cell.angle_alpha   90.00
_cell.angle_beta   90.00
_cell.angle_gamma   90.00
#
_symmetry.space_group_name_H-M   'P 1'
#
loop_
_entity.id
_entity.type
_entity.pdbx_description
1 polymer ?
#
loop_
_entity_poly.entity_id
_entity_poly.type
_entity_poly.pdbx_seq_one_letter_code
_entity_poly.pdbx_strand_id
1 'polypeptide(L)'
;MKTSTGLLRFSGVLLLAALAGYFWPQKNPRTTASHETGTPQSVAAPTTAAQHDAVPASTSPALPAIASSAPAESVTQIFSEFSNWTARYLAAAPGEKLRLLNEGVGLAKDRRVVLSRLIRTDPRAALAVAIPMTVRQNLPAEIIVLLEERVSGRGELALLGVTPEQGQKVDDPTFRTALIAHKEYRAYVYGQRESQSTLTATSLLGIALDGSLAVSESRLRVLEPGERLAGRPVIEICAVSGKSTAVAADAPLNLGPATAVEYNGKIQLLCDPAHVAEVEAHLLASEDDNTDVAANNQPGTSGVSGRPAQTWTQGTKKLLIIRVDFSDLPGEPLNGSTSPAITEDYAVNTINGASGVRDYYEQNSFNKTTIQVGATVSGDSPDVTAVLRMPQTAAYYAVGDGTNAYNSTLHSDARAAAVAANSSHAVANYDRIGVVFSRLSGITGSKITYGGLGQITGKYFWIAGGSYGLRVVAHELGHTYGLQHSNLWQVTDGNPVSASGTSTEYGDIYDVMGNGSFQHHFNHWHKCFLRWIPDTAVTLASTAATFRIYRFDSMNADLANPRALKIVRDSTRDFWIGYRRGAGVASLNGGAYVLWGYNTNRQPELLDLTTPGTNLADAGLAIGATFTDSLTGISIKPLAQGGTGAEEWLDVQIAFLTAPSGAVITITVQ
;
A
#
# COMPACT_ATOMS: atom_id res chain seq x y z
N MET A 1 -4.23 -2.67 -70.05
CA MET A 1 -3.89 -3.82 -70.93
C MET A 1 -3.87 -5.07 -70.08
N LYS A 2 -4.82 -5.93 -70.37
CA LYS A 2 -4.86 -7.41 -70.23
C LYS A 2 -4.41 -8.02 -68.93
N THR A 3 -5.34 -8.50 -68.00
CA THR A 3 -6.01 -9.85 -68.01
C THR A 3 -5.01 -10.97 -67.79
N SER A 4 -5.17 -11.90 -66.83
CA SER A 4 -6.29 -12.83 -66.60
C SER A 4 -6.02 -13.64 -65.33
N THR A 5 -6.98 -13.83 -64.49
CA THR A 5 -7.81 -15.03 -64.20
C THR A 5 -7.10 -16.39 -64.15
N GLY A 6 -7.32 -17.07 -63.04
CA GLY A 6 -7.06 -18.49 -62.89
C GLY A 6 -7.65 -19.04 -61.57
N LEU A 7 -8.93 -19.31 -61.60
CA LEU A 7 -9.66 -20.15 -60.63
C LEU A 7 -9.33 -21.62 -60.89
N LEU A 8 -9.09 -22.42 -59.87
CA LEU A 8 -9.43 -23.86 -59.93
C LEU A 8 -9.86 -24.37 -58.56
N ARG A 9 -11.10 -24.83 -58.53
CA ARG A 9 -11.76 -25.66 -57.50
C ARG A 9 -11.36 -27.12 -57.72
N PHE A 10 -11.39 -27.91 -56.65
CA PHE A 10 -11.93 -29.27 -56.54
C PHE A 10 -11.70 -29.74 -55.10
N SER A 11 -12.74 -29.86 -54.28
CA SER A 11 -13.69 -30.98 -54.10
C SER A 11 -13.04 -32.26 -53.61
N GLY A 12 -13.27 -32.52 -52.33
CA GLY A 12 -14.05 -33.62 -51.82
C GLY A 12 -13.29 -34.94 -51.56
N VAL A 13 -13.42 -35.43 -50.39
CA VAL A 13 -14.11 -36.69 -50.09
C VAL A 13 -14.04 -36.98 -48.57
N LEU A 14 -15.18 -37.20 -47.98
CA LEU A 14 -15.40 -37.86 -46.68
C LEU A 14 -14.82 -39.27 -46.67
N LEU A 15 -14.29 -39.73 -45.57
CA LEU A 15 -14.44 -41.10 -45.13
C LEU A 15 -14.63 -41.20 -43.62
N LEU A 16 -15.81 -41.66 -43.26
CA LEU A 16 -16.24 -42.18 -41.95
C LEU A 16 -15.72 -43.60 -41.77
N ALA A 17 -15.25 -43.93 -40.57
CA ALA A 17 -15.40 -45.22 -39.88
C ALA A 17 -14.84 -45.05 -38.47
N ALA A 18 -15.56 -44.97 -37.42
CA ALA A 18 -16.52 -45.88 -36.74
C ALA A 18 -15.84 -47.02 -36.01
N LEU A 19 -16.21 -47.11 -34.69
CA LEU A 19 -16.26 -48.27 -33.78
C LEU A 19 -14.93 -48.59 -33.08
N ALA A 20 -14.87 -48.92 -31.82
CA ALA A 20 -15.73 -49.17 -30.67
C ALA A 20 -14.81 -49.17 -29.45
N GLY A 21 -15.10 -48.63 -28.37
CA GLY A 21 -15.93 -49.11 -27.28
C GLY A 21 -15.26 -50.19 -26.47
N TYR A 22 -14.77 -49.85 -25.26
CA TYR A 22 -14.70 -50.83 -24.21
C TYR A 22 -15.15 -50.22 -22.88
N PHE A 23 -16.13 -50.88 -22.36
CA PHE A 23 -16.94 -50.72 -21.16
C PHE A 23 -16.17 -50.89 -19.86
N TRP A 24 -16.66 -50.19 -18.87
CA TRP A 24 -16.64 -50.47 -17.46
C TRP A 24 -17.11 -51.89 -17.13
N PRO A 25 -16.78 -52.54 -15.98
CA PRO A 25 -17.72 -52.38 -14.87
C PRO A 25 -17.12 -52.26 -13.47
N GLN A 26 -17.88 -51.57 -12.65
CA GLN A 26 -17.91 -51.68 -11.20
C GLN A 26 -18.27 -53.11 -10.73
N LYS A 27 -17.80 -53.48 -9.53
CA LYS A 27 -18.58 -54.23 -8.54
C LYS A 27 -17.97 -54.15 -7.15
N ASN A 28 -18.74 -53.57 -6.24
CA ASN A 28 -18.71 -53.87 -4.81
C ASN A 28 -19.30 -55.26 -4.54
N PRO A 29 -18.97 -55.92 -3.44
CA PRO A 29 -19.97 -56.66 -2.72
C PRO A 29 -20.21 -56.11 -1.30
N ARG A 30 -21.48 -55.90 -1.04
CA ARG A 30 -22.09 -55.82 0.29
C ARG A 30 -21.95 -57.16 1.00
N THR A 31 -21.66 -57.11 2.32
CA THR A 31 -22.10 -58.13 3.26
C THR A 31 -22.92 -57.47 4.36
N THR A 32 -24.11 -57.93 4.45
CA THR A 32 -25.10 -57.66 5.48
C THR A 32 -24.80 -58.51 6.72
N ALA A 33 -24.89 -57.91 7.90
CA ALA A 33 -25.26 -58.64 9.11
C ALA A 33 -26.03 -57.69 10.06
N SER A 34 -27.03 -58.27 10.61
CA SER A 34 -28.24 -57.85 11.25
C SER A 34 -28.09 -57.23 12.64
N HIS A 35 -29.08 -56.42 12.94
CA HIS A 35 -29.66 -55.95 14.20
C HIS A 35 -29.25 -56.65 15.49
N GLU A 36 -28.95 -55.81 16.48
CA GLU A 36 -29.54 -55.95 17.81
C GLU A 36 -29.68 -54.57 18.50
N THR A 37 -30.87 -54.38 19.04
CA THR A 37 -31.34 -53.22 19.80
C THR A 37 -30.87 -53.32 21.23
N GLY A 38 -30.28 -52.23 21.76
CA GLY A 38 -30.00 -52.08 23.18
C GLY A 38 -30.10 -50.64 23.59
N THR A 39 -31.09 -50.32 24.40
CA THR A 39 -31.39 -49.03 25.04
C THR A 39 -30.32 -48.59 26.02
N PRO A 40 -30.12 -47.29 26.27
CA PRO A 40 -29.00 -46.78 27.02
C PRO A 40 -29.25 -46.81 28.53
N GLN A 41 -28.27 -47.29 29.25
CA GLN A 41 -28.16 -47.04 30.70
C GLN A 41 -27.21 -45.88 30.96
N SER A 42 -27.76 -44.90 31.70
CA SER A 42 -27.05 -43.79 32.35
C SER A 42 -26.04 -44.33 33.36
N VAL A 43 -24.77 -43.91 33.23
CA VAL A 43 -23.79 -44.07 34.32
C VAL A 43 -23.17 -42.73 34.61
N ALA A 44 -23.28 -42.35 35.90
CA ALA A 44 -22.77 -41.11 36.49
C ALA A 44 -21.23 -40.99 36.40
N ALA A 45 -20.78 -39.79 36.22
CA ALA A 45 -19.36 -39.41 36.27
C ALA A 45 -18.85 -39.42 37.73
N PRO A 46 -17.62 -39.85 37.99
CA PRO A 46 -16.92 -39.48 39.21
C PRO A 46 -16.11 -38.22 39.02
N THR A 47 -16.39 -37.22 39.83
CA THR A 47 -15.57 -36.05 40.12
C THR A 47 -14.25 -36.47 40.75
N THR A 48 -13.14 -36.26 40.10
CA THR A 48 -11.84 -36.17 40.76
C THR A 48 -11.18 -34.85 40.33
N ALA A 49 -11.14 -33.92 41.28
CA ALA A 49 -10.33 -32.71 41.21
C ALA A 49 -8.85 -33.11 41.29
N ALA A 50 -8.12 -32.90 40.20
CA ALA A 50 -6.67 -32.89 40.21
C ALA A 50 -6.20 -31.44 40.40
N GLN A 51 -5.63 -31.16 41.56
CA GLN A 51 -4.85 -29.96 41.80
C GLN A 51 -3.64 -30.02 40.87
N HIS A 52 -3.55 -29.08 39.93
CA HIS A 52 -2.30 -28.77 39.24
C HIS A 52 -1.59 -27.66 40.00
N ASP A 53 -0.44 -28.00 40.54
CA ASP A 53 0.51 -27.10 41.14
C ASP A 53 0.87 -26.00 40.13
N ALA A 54 0.75 -24.74 40.59
CA ALA A 54 1.14 -23.55 39.87
C ALA A 54 2.66 -23.56 39.64
N VAL A 55 3.08 -23.68 38.40
CA VAL A 55 4.46 -23.39 38.00
C VAL A 55 4.66 -21.88 38.14
N PRO A 56 5.71 -21.41 38.85
CA PRO A 56 5.96 -19.98 38.99
C PRO A 56 6.23 -19.36 37.63
N ALA A 57 5.51 -18.27 37.31
CA ALA A 57 5.69 -17.47 36.13
C ALA A 57 7.16 -17.00 36.07
N SER A 58 7.87 -17.45 35.02
CA SER A 58 9.16 -16.91 34.66
C SER A 58 8.96 -15.44 34.27
N THR A 59 9.44 -14.55 35.12
CA THR A 59 9.56 -13.12 34.80
C THR A 59 10.61 -12.96 33.72
N SER A 60 10.19 -12.85 32.45
CA SER A 60 11.02 -12.25 31.41
C SER A 60 11.39 -10.84 31.85
N PRO A 61 12.67 -10.44 31.73
CA PRO A 61 13.06 -9.08 32.02
C PRO A 61 12.31 -8.16 31.06
N ALA A 62 11.53 -7.25 31.62
CA ALA A 62 10.92 -6.17 30.89
C ALA A 62 12.03 -5.41 30.15
N LEU A 63 11.94 -5.34 28.82
CA LEU A 63 12.70 -4.38 28.06
C LEU A 63 12.50 -3.00 28.69
N PRO A 64 13.57 -2.20 28.91
CA PRO A 64 13.40 -0.90 29.50
C PRO A 64 12.43 -0.11 28.64
N ALA A 65 11.35 0.36 29.23
CA ALA A 65 10.44 1.32 28.65
C ALA A 65 11.31 2.47 28.11
N ILE A 66 11.28 2.69 26.79
CA ILE A 66 11.97 3.80 26.17
C ILE A 66 11.39 5.06 26.78
N ALA A 67 12.21 5.72 27.56
CA ALA A 67 11.88 6.87 28.37
C ALA A 67 11.15 7.93 27.52
N SER A 68 10.15 8.51 28.15
CA SER A 68 9.37 9.68 27.83
C SER A 68 10.03 10.64 26.83
N SER A 69 9.21 11.17 25.94
CA SER A 69 9.50 12.35 25.10
C SER A 69 10.33 13.37 25.88
N ALA A 70 11.56 13.64 25.40
CA ALA A 70 12.30 14.79 25.91
C ALA A 70 11.41 16.05 25.73
N PRO A 71 11.35 16.96 26.71
CA PRO A 71 10.55 18.18 26.61
C PRO A 71 10.93 18.95 25.34
N ALA A 72 9.97 19.58 24.67
CA ALA A 72 10.20 20.36 23.44
C ALA A 72 11.30 21.42 23.62
N GLU A 73 11.46 21.95 24.81
CA GLU A 73 12.54 22.89 25.20
C GLU A 73 13.93 22.27 25.04
N SER A 74 14.14 20.98 25.38
CA SER A 74 15.43 20.31 25.24
C SER A 74 15.82 20.06 23.78
N VAL A 75 14.86 19.83 22.90
CA VAL A 75 15.07 19.65 21.46
C VAL A 75 15.57 20.95 20.85
N THR A 76 14.90 22.08 21.10
CA THR A 76 15.29 23.41 20.60
C THR A 76 16.67 23.81 21.13
N GLN A 77 17.00 23.48 22.37
CA GLN A 77 18.28 23.76 22.99
C GLN A 77 19.44 23.07 22.25
N ILE A 78 19.35 21.77 21.96
CA ILE A 78 20.41 21.00 21.28
C ILE A 78 20.74 21.61 19.91
N PHE A 79 19.75 21.97 19.12
CA PHE A 79 19.99 22.62 17.82
C PHE A 79 20.58 24.03 17.96
N SER A 80 20.15 24.81 18.96
CA SER A 80 20.70 26.13 19.22
C SER A 80 22.14 26.09 19.72
N GLU A 81 22.49 25.15 20.59
CA GLU A 81 23.86 24.94 21.08
C GLU A 81 24.82 24.60 19.95
N PHE A 82 24.43 23.67 19.06
CA PHE A 82 25.23 23.35 17.87
C PHE A 82 25.35 24.54 16.93
N SER A 83 24.28 25.30 16.71
CA SER A 83 24.31 26.53 15.89
C SER A 83 25.25 27.59 16.49
N ASN A 84 25.22 27.82 17.79
CA ASN A 84 26.11 28.73 18.51
C ASN A 84 27.57 28.28 18.42
N TRP A 85 27.82 26.97 18.55
CA TRP A 85 29.14 26.39 18.35
C TRP A 85 29.62 26.61 16.90
N THR A 86 28.80 26.40 15.87
CA THR A 86 29.20 26.62 14.47
C THR A 86 29.57 28.05 14.22
N ALA A 87 28.84 29.01 14.76
CA ALA A 87 29.18 30.46 14.64
C ALA A 87 30.55 30.77 15.27
N ARG A 88 30.82 30.26 16.51
CA ARG A 88 32.14 30.43 17.17
C ARG A 88 33.25 29.75 16.37
N TYR A 89 33.03 28.52 15.90
CA TYR A 89 34.02 27.76 15.14
C TYR A 89 34.41 28.45 13.84
N LEU A 90 33.44 28.96 13.09
CA LEU A 90 33.69 29.65 11.81
C LEU A 90 34.46 30.97 11.99
N ALA A 91 34.22 31.70 13.10
CA ALA A 91 34.89 32.94 13.43
C ALA A 91 36.28 32.74 14.06
N ALA A 92 36.59 31.53 14.57
CA ALA A 92 37.81 31.30 15.34
C ALA A 92 39.09 31.22 14.48
N ALA A 93 40.21 31.61 15.07
CA ALA A 93 41.54 31.42 14.49
C ALA A 93 41.96 29.94 14.42
N PRO A 94 42.87 29.53 13.54
CA PRO A 94 43.21 28.11 13.33
C PRO A 94 43.56 27.33 14.60
N GLY A 95 44.31 27.92 15.53
CA GLY A 95 44.67 27.26 16.79
C GLY A 95 43.50 27.08 17.75
N GLU A 96 42.52 27.96 17.72
CA GLU A 96 41.29 27.87 18.51
C GLU A 96 40.31 26.87 17.93
N LYS A 97 40.22 26.74 16.59
CA LYS A 97 39.43 25.72 15.91
C LYS A 97 39.75 24.33 16.39
N LEU A 98 41.01 23.99 16.63
CA LEU A 98 41.43 22.70 17.17
C LEU A 98 40.88 22.44 18.58
N ARG A 99 40.79 23.52 19.41
CA ARG A 99 40.23 23.39 20.77
C ARG A 99 38.71 23.21 20.75
N LEU A 100 38.03 23.87 19.81
CA LEU A 100 36.56 23.78 19.65
C LEU A 100 36.10 22.45 19.01
N LEU A 101 36.98 21.71 18.34
CA LEU A 101 36.62 20.52 17.57
C LEU A 101 36.00 19.43 18.45
N ASN A 102 36.58 19.12 19.61
CA ASN A 102 36.06 18.10 20.51
C ASN A 102 34.67 18.45 21.06
N GLU A 103 34.42 19.71 21.41
CA GLU A 103 33.11 20.21 21.80
C GLU A 103 32.11 20.01 20.64
N GLY A 104 32.51 20.38 19.41
CA GLY A 104 31.66 20.24 18.24
C GLY A 104 31.31 18.82 17.90
N VAL A 105 32.22 17.86 18.07
CA VAL A 105 31.94 16.43 17.88
C VAL A 105 30.90 15.93 18.90
N GLY A 106 31.00 16.37 20.16
CA GLY A 106 29.98 16.05 21.19
C GLY A 106 28.59 16.54 20.76
N LEU A 107 28.50 17.86 20.50
CA LEU A 107 27.24 18.51 20.09
C LEU A 107 26.67 17.92 18.78
N ALA A 108 27.52 17.57 17.80
CA ALA A 108 27.08 16.93 16.57
C ALA A 108 26.48 15.54 16.81
N LYS A 109 27.05 14.74 17.74
CA LYS A 109 26.50 13.45 18.13
C LYS A 109 25.15 13.59 18.80
N ASP A 110 25.01 14.51 19.75
CA ASP A 110 23.75 14.74 20.44
C ASP A 110 22.66 15.21 19.47
N ARG A 111 23.01 16.17 18.58
CA ARG A 111 22.15 16.64 17.51
C ARG A 111 21.71 15.49 16.58
N ARG A 112 22.64 14.59 16.20
CA ARG A 112 22.36 13.45 15.34
C ARG A 112 21.25 12.55 15.90
N VAL A 113 21.29 12.24 17.20
CA VAL A 113 20.28 11.40 17.86
C VAL A 113 18.89 12.04 17.77
N VAL A 114 18.82 13.35 18.09
CA VAL A 114 17.55 14.07 18.06
C VAL A 114 17.04 14.24 16.62
N LEU A 115 17.92 14.57 15.68
CA LEU A 115 17.55 14.72 14.26
C LEU A 115 17.07 13.42 13.64
N SER A 116 17.73 12.28 13.93
CA SER A 116 17.29 10.96 13.44
C SER A 116 15.87 10.62 13.91
N ARG A 117 15.50 11.00 15.13
CA ARG A 117 14.12 10.88 15.61
C ARG A 117 13.19 11.85 14.89
N LEU A 118 13.60 13.12 14.76
CA LEU A 118 12.78 14.18 14.17
C LEU A 118 12.45 13.91 12.70
N ILE A 119 13.39 13.34 11.92
CA ILE A 119 13.14 12.90 10.53
C ILE A 119 11.93 11.99 10.46
N ARG A 120 11.76 11.09 11.45
CA ARG A 120 10.70 10.09 11.47
C ARG A 120 9.38 10.60 12.04
N THR A 121 9.41 11.56 12.95
CA THR A 121 8.21 12.03 13.67
C THR A 121 7.68 13.37 13.19
N ASP A 122 8.55 14.24 12.66
CA ASP A 122 8.21 15.54 12.08
C ASP A 122 9.23 15.92 11.00
N PRO A 123 9.08 15.40 9.78
CA PRO A 123 10.02 15.67 8.69
C PRO A 123 10.09 17.15 8.29
N ARG A 124 9.02 17.92 8.49
CA ARG A 124 9.02 19.38 8.26
C ARG A 124 9.96 20.08 9.23
N ALA A 125 9.85 19.78 10.51
CA ALA A 125 10.73 20.35 11.54
C ALA A 125 12.19 19.87 11.34
N ALA A 126 12.41 18.62 10.94
CA ALA A 126 13.74 18.12 10.61
C ALA A 126 14.41 18.91 9.49
N LEU A 127 13.67 19.21 8.41
CA LEU A 127 14.15 20.04 7.29
C LEU A 127 14.46 21.47 7.72
N ALA A 128 13.66 22.04 8.61
CA ALA A 128 13.83 23.40 9.10
C ALA A 128 15.11 23.59 9.94
N VAL A 129 15.56 22.54 10.65
CA VAL A 129 16.80 22.59 11.48
C VAL A 129 18.03 22.01 10.76
N ALA A 130 17.92 21.70 9.47
CA ALA A 130 19.01 21.19 8.67
C ALA A 130 20.12 22.22 8.52
N ILE A 131 21.38 21.79 8.60
CA ILE A 131 22.53 22.71 8.52
C ILE A 131 22.57 23.39 7.14
N PRO A 132 22.59 24.71 7.05
CA PRO A 132 22.75 25.45 5.79
C PRO A 132 23.98 24.99 5.02
N MET A 133 23.89 24.93 3.70
CA MET A 133 25.01 24.47 2.86
C MET A 133 26.22 25.44 2.97
N THR A 134 25.98 26.71 3.12
CA THR A 134 27.03 27.75 3.35
C THR A 134 27.79 27.50 4.66
N VAL A 135 27.15 27.03 5.70
CA VAL A 135 27.79 26.60 6.95
C VAL A 135 28.51 25.25 6.75
N ARG A 136 27.79 24.22 6.22
CA ARG A 136 28.32 22.88 6.05
C ARG A 136 29.62 22.81 5.25
N GLN A 137 29.72 23.59 4.18
CA GLN A 137 30.90 23.64 3.30
C GLN A 137 32.18 24.18 3.98
N ASN A 138 32.04 24.77 5.16
CA ASN A 138 33.16 25.36 5.94
C ASN A 138 33.41 24.60 7.25
N LEU A 139 32.72 23.48 7.51
CA LEU A 139 32.93 22.62 8.67
C LEU A 139 34.02 21.57 8.40
N PRO A 140 34.73 21.09 9.44
CA PRO A 140 35.73 20.04 9.30
C PRO A 140 35.09 18.67 9.01
N ALA A 141 35.86 17.76 8.41
CA ALA A 141 35.39 16.46 7.99
C ALA A 141 34.83 15.63 9.16
N GLU A 142 35.45 15.77 10.35
CA GLU A 142 35.03 15.07 11.59
C GLU A 142 33.62 15.45 12.04
N ILE A 143 33.18 16.63 11.71
CA ILE A 143 31.80 17.10 11.97
C ILE A 143 30.89 16.68 10.82
N ILE A 144 31.31 16.88 9.56
CA ILE A 144 30.49 16.63 8.37
C ILE A 144 29.98 15.17 8.34
N VAL A 145 30.78 14.19 8.76
CA VAL A 145 30.40 12.76 8.80
C VAL A 145 29.31 12.44 9.84
N LEU A 146 29.10 13.33 10.82
CA LEU A 146 28.06 13.19 11.84
C LEU A 146 26.75 13.91 11.44
N LEU A 147 26.80 14.77 10.42
CA LEU A 147 25.63 15.53 9.97
C LEU A 147 24.77 14.72 8.98
N GLU A 148 23.54 15.18 8.82
CA GLU A 148 22.62 14.69 7.78
C GLU A 148 23.23 14.88 6.37
N GLU A 149 22.94 13.93 5.47
CA GLU A 149 23.23 14.06 4.05
C GLU A 149 22.15 14.91 3.37
N ARG A 150 22.55 15.83 2.49
CA ARG A 150 21.61 16.50 1.58
C ARG A 150 21.35 15.59 0.38
N VAL A 151 20.09 15.27 0.14
CA VAL A 151 19.65 14.41 -0.95
C VAL A 151 18.93 15.23 -1.99
N SER A 152 19.33 15.09 -3.25
CA SER A 152 18.66 15.68 -4.41
C SER A 152 18.79 14.73 -5.60
N GLY A 153 17.67 14.43 -6.24
CA GLY A 153 17.68 13.57 -7.42
C GLY A 153 16.29 13.35 -8.01
N ARG A 154 16.26 12.76 -9.20
CA ARG A 154 15.05 12.23 -9.78
C ARG A 154 14.93 10.75 -9.38
N GLY A 155 13.77 10.35 -8.87
CA GLY A 155 13.61 9.01 -8.36
C GLY A 155 12.16 8.56 -8.25
N GLU A 156 11.97 7.45 -7.57
CA GLU A 156 10.68 6.90 -7.20
C GLU A 156 10.38 7.19 -5.73
N LEU A 157 9.19 7.67 -5.43
CA LEU A 157 8.64 7.77 -4.08
C LEU A 157 7.48 6.79 -3.97
N ALA A 158 7.74 5.60 -3.46
CA ALA A 158 6.75 4.55 -3.36
C ALA A 158 6.00 4.60 -2.03
N LEU A 159 4.68 4.45 -2.07
CA LEU A 159 3.84 4.08 -0.93
C LEU A 159 3.59 2.58 -1.01
N LEU A 160 3.99 1.86 0.03
CA LEU A 160 3.99 0.40 0.07
C LEU A 160 2.99 -0.10 1.11
N GLY A 161 2.17 -1.09 0.74
CA GLY A 161 1.34 -1.88 1.65
C GLY A 161 1.98 -3.25 1.88
N VAL A 162 1.88 -3.77 3.08
CA VAL A 162 2.52 -5.02 3.52
C VAL A 162 1.48 -6.09 3.74
N THR A 163 1.72 -7.32 3.31
CA THR A 163 1.01 -8.51 3.80
C THR A 163 1.95 -9.27 4.75
N PRO A 164 1.62 -9.45 6.02
CA PRO A 164 2.47 -10.21 6.94
C PRO A 164 2.61 -11.66 6.50
N GLU A 165 3.73 -12.29 6.83
CA GLU A 165 3.82 -13.75 6.78
C GLU A 165 2.77 -14.38 7.72
N GLN A 166 2.30 -15.57 7.39
CA GLN A 166 1.29 -16.27 8.19
C GLN A 166 1.70 -16.38 9.67
N GLY A 167 0.86 -15.87 10.56
CA GLY A 167 1.10 -15.88 12.01
C GLY A 167 2.05 -14.79 12.52
N GLN A 168 2.54 -13.90 11.65
CA GLN A 168 3.34 -12.75 12.02
C GLN A 168 2.49 -11.48 12.12
N LYS A 169 3.00 -10.50 12.88
CA LYS A 169 2.47 -9.14 12.92
C LYS A 169 3.46 -8.20 12.26
N VAL A 170 2.96 -7.15 11.67
CA VAL A 170 3.75 -6.08 11.07
C VAL A 170 3.48 -4.80 11.86
N ASP A 171 4.55 -4.18 12.36
CA ASP A 171 4.42 -2.94 13.16
C ASP A 171 4.07 -1.73 12.27
N ASP A 172 4.45 -1.78 10.99
CA ASP A 172 4.32 -0.69 10.04
C ASP A 172 3.67 -1.22 8.75
N PRO A 173 2.34 -1.36 8.72
CA PRO A 173 1.62 -2.03 7.64
C PRO A 173 1.63 -1.24 6.32
N THR A 174 1.86 0.08 6.40
CA THR A 174 2.06 0.92 5.23
C THR A 174 3.22 1.87 5.45
N PHE A 175 4.06 2.03 4.42
CA PHE A 175 5.22 2.90 4.52
C PHE A 175 5.69 3.44 3.17
N ARG A 176 6.61 4.39 3.23
CA ARG A 176 7.20 4.97 2.01
C ARG A 176 8.68 4.65 1.90
N THR A 177 9.12 4.42 0.66
CA THR A 177 10.53 4.38 0.28
C THR A 177 10.81 5.42 -0.78
N ALA A 178 12.04 5.94 -0.81
CA ALA A 178 12.55 6.75 -1.90
C ALA A 178 13.76 6.04 -2.52
N LEU A 179 13.71 5.79 -3.83
CA LEU A 179 14.83 5.24 -4.59
C LEU A 179 15.38 6.33 -5.51
N ILE A 180 16.62 6.77 -5.24
CA ILE A 180 17.29 7.87 -5.96
C ILE A 180 18.68 7.39 -6.35
N ALA A 181 18.99 7.35 -7.64
CA ALA A 181 20.31 6.94 -8.16
C ALA A 181 20.82 5.61 -7.52
N HIS A 182 19.96 4.60 -7.43
CA HIS A 182 20.23 3.28 -6.83
C HIS A 182 20.47 3.29 -5.30
N LYS A 183 20.22 4.40 -4.63
CA LYS A 183 20.24 4.47 -3.16
C LYS A 183 18.81 4.53 -2.65
N GLU A 184 18.47 3.59 -1.77
CA GLU A 184 17.15 3.48 -1.16
C GLU A 184 17.14 4.09 0.23
N TYR A 185 16.03 4.76 0.57
CA TYR A 185 15.79 5.37 1.86
C TYR A 185 14.38 5.03 2.35
N ARG A 186 14.20 4.89 3.65
CA ARG A 186 12.89 4.99 4.30
C ARG A 186 12.46 6.45 4.26
N ALA A 187 11.38 6.76 3.55
CA ALA A 187 10.96 8.13 3.32
C ALA A 187 9.86 8.57 4.29
N TYR A 188 9.99 9.77 4.81
CA TYR A 188 9.03 10.44 5.67
C TYR A 188 8.62 11.75 5.02
N VAL A 189 7.32 11.94 4.87
CA VAL A 189 6.72 13.03 4.11
C VAL A 189 5.80 13.89 4.98
N TYR A 190 5.43 15.06 4.50
CA TYR A 190 4.47 15.95 5.13
C TYR A 190 3.72 16.78 4.07
N GLY A 191 2.65 17.45 4.48
CA GLY A 191 1.88 18.33 3.63
C GLY A 191 1.24 17.60 2.46
N GLN A 192 1.31 18.16 1.26
CA GLN A 192 0.67 17.59 0.06
C GLN A 192 1.17 16.19 -0.28
N ARG A 193 2.43 15.84 0.10
CA ARG A 193 2.98 14.51 -0.18
C ARG A 193 2.35 13.40 0.64
N GLU A 194 1.68 13.69 1.74
CA GLU A 194 0.98 12.68 2.56
C GLU A 194 -0.19 12.05 1.81
N SER A 195 -0.91 12.84 1.03
CA SER A 195 -2.06 12.39 0.25
C SER A 195 -1.69 11.72 -1.07
N GLN A 196 -0.43 11.83 -1.52
CA GLN A 196 0.04 11.26 -2.77
C GLN A 196 0.24 9.74 -2.64
N SER A 197 -0.10 9.03 -3.71
CA SER A 197 0.22 7.61 -3.90
C SER A 197 1.68 7.42 -4.32
N THR A 198 2.02 6.27 -4.91
CA THR A 198 3.33 6.04 -5.51
C THR A 198 3.55 6.98 -6.69
N LEU A 199 4.68 7.69 -6.66
CA LEU A 199 5.13 8.58 -7.72
C LEU A 199 6.39 8.01 -8.37
N THR A 200 6.42 7.98 -9.70
CA THR A 200 7.60 7.60 -10.47
C THR A 200 8.23 8.84 -11.11
N ALA A 201 9.55 8.81 -11.28
CA ALA A 201 10.29 9.88 -11.95
C ALA A 201 10.04 11.31 -11.38
N THR A 202 9.75 11.41 -10.08
CA THR A 202 9.53 12.69 -9.38
C THR A 202 10.84 13.31 -8.91
N SER A 203 10.86 14.66 -8.75
CA SER A 203 11.96 15.35 -8.10
C SER A 203 11.89 15.16 -6.59
N LEU A 204 12.97 14.61 -6.02
CA LEU A 204 13.10 14.32 -4.60
C LEU A 204 14.24 15.12 -4.01
N LEU A 205 13.94 15.86 -2.97
CA LEU A 205 14.85 16.68 -2.20
C LEU A 205 14.63 16.41 -0.72
N GLY A 206 15.70 16.48 0.06
CA GLY A 206 15.56 16.29 1.49
C GLY A 206 16.86 16.21 2.26
N ILE A 207 16.74 15.71 3.48
CA ILE A 207 17.88 15.37 4.33
C ILE A 207 17.77 13.90 4.76
N ALA A 208 18.87 13.19 4.69
CA ALA A 208 18.93 11.80 5.09
C ALA A 208 19.91 11.57 6.24
N LEU A 209 19.53 10.67 7.14
CA LEU A 209 20.37 10.22 8.24
C LEU A 209 20.02 8.76 8.55
N ASP A 210 21.05 7.89 8.59
CA ASP A 210 20.89 6.47 8.92
C ASP A 210 19.76 5.79 8.11
N GLY A 211 19.77 5.98 6.77
CA GLY A 211 18.79 5.37 5.86
C GLY A 211 17.39 5.98 5.91
N SER A 212 17.12 6.94 6.82
CA SER A 212 15.85 7.67 6.92
C SER A 212 15.96 9.01 6.18
N LEU A 213 14.97 9.34 5.33
CA LEU A 213 14.92 10.56 4.53
C LEU A 213 13.69 11.39 4.89
N ALA A 214 13.89 12.61 5.39
CA ALA A 214 12.84 13.63 5.39
C ALA A 214 12.75 14.24 3.99
N VAL A 215 11.62 14.00 3.31
CA VAL A 215 11.39 14.48 1.95
C VAL A 215 10.77 15.87 1.99
N SER A 216 11.35 16.82 1.25
CA SER A 216 10.76 18.15 1.08
C SER A 216 9.42 18.07 0.35
N GLU A 217 8.45 18.87 0.80
CA GLU A 217 7.19 19.06 0.08
C GLU A 217 7.44 19.71 -1.29
N SER A 218 8.33 20.73 -1.35
CA SER A 218 8.75 21.37 -2.60
C SER A 218 9.61 20.43 -3.47
N ARG A 219 9.47 20.55 -4.79
CA ARG A 219 10.20 19.79 -5.81
C ARG A 219 11.54 20.41 -6.17
N LEU A 220 11.79 21.60 -5.69
CA LEU A 220 13.05 22.32 -5.89
C LEU A 220 13.49 23.01 -4.60
N ARG A 221 14.78 23.34 -4.53
CA ARG A 221 15.37 24.15 -3.45
C ARG A 221 16.03 25.37 -4.06
N VAL A 222 15.72 26.54 -3.55
CA VAL A 222 16.48 27.75 -3.86
C VAL A 222 17.83 27.66 -3.14
N LEU A 223 18.93 27.92 -3.86
CA LEU A 223 20.27 27.90 -3.29
C LEU A 223 20.52 29.14 -2.45
N GLU A 224 21.32 28.97 -1.40
CA GLU A 224 21.71 30.05 -0.50
C GLU A 224 22.73 30.99 -1.16
N PRO A 225 22.65 32.32 -0.96
CA PRO A 225 23.71 33.21 -1.36
C PRO A 225 25.04 32.81 -0.70
N GLY A 226 26.10 32.72 -1.51
CA GLY A 226 27.42 32.28 -1.04
C GLY A 226 27.63 30.76 -1.04
N GLU A 227 26.64 29.95 -1.45
CA GLU A 227 26.79 28.52 -1.63
C GLU A 227 27.76 28.22 -2.79
N ARG A 228 28.66 27.22 -2.61
CA ARG A 228 29.60 26.81 -3.65
C ARG A 228 28.99 25.74 -4.53
N LEU A 229 29.19 25.85 -5.84
CA LEU A 229 28.63 24.94 -6.84
C LEU A 229 29.56 23.78 -7.21
N ALA A 230 30.81 23.82 -6.74
CA ALA A 230 31.87 22.86 -7.12
C ALA A 230 31.41 21.40 -7.16
N GLY A 231 31.69 20.72 -8.29
CA GLY A 231 31.37 19.30 -8.50
C GLY A 231 29.90 18.97 -8.81
N ARG A 232 29.04 19.98 -8.95
CA ARG A 232 27.60 19.79 -9.23
C ARG A 232 27.26 20.18 -10.68
N PRO A 233 26.42 19.42 -11.40
CA PRO A 233 25.97 19.79 -12.74
C PRO A 233 25.18 21.11 -12.71
N VAL A 234 25.65 22.12 -13.47
CA VAL A 234 25.00 23.43 -13.57
C VAL A 234 24.44 23.61 -14.97
N ILE A 235 23.18 24.04 -15.06
CA ILE A 235 22.51 24.41 -16.31
C ILE A 235 22.41 25.94 -16.34
N GLU A 236 23.15 26.55 -17.25
CA GLU A 236 23.28 28.02 -17.35
C GLU A 236 22.16 28.66 -18.20
N ILE A 237 21.37 27.85 -18.89
CA ILE A 237 20.23 28.33 -19.70
C ILE A 237 18.98 28.28 -18.82
N CYS A 238 18.35 29.43 -18.60
CA CYS A 238 17.11 29.55 -17.87
C CYS A 238 16.01 28.67 -18.49
N ALA A 239 15.43 27.77 -17.71
CA ALA A 239 14.40 26.82 -18.17
C ALA A 239 13.11 27.48 -18.66
N VAL A 240 12.83 28.71 -18.22
CA VAL A 240 11.61 29.46 -18.55
C VAL A 240 11.84 30.37 -19.77
N SER A 241 12.88 31.21 -19.74
CA SER A 241 13.09 32.27 -20.74
C SER A 241 14.08 31.90 -21.85
N GLY A 242 14.87 30.83 -21.68
CA GLY A 242 15.96 30.47 -22.60
C GLY A 242 17.19 31.38 -22.51
N LYS A 243 17.21 32.36 -21.63
CA LYS A 243 18.39 33.27 -21.46
C LYS A 243 19.52 32.51 -20.76
N SER A 244 20.76 32.78 -21.23
CA SER A 244 21.96 32.24 -20.57
C SER A 244 22.38 33.14 -19.41
N THR A 245 22.75 32.52 -18.29
CA THR A 245 23.34 33.14 -17.11
C THR A 245 24.56 32.33 -16.72
N ALA A 246 25.75 32.84 -17.00
CA ALA A 246 27.00 32.14 -16.69
C ALA A 246 27.41 32.37 -15.24
N VAL A 247 27.99 31.36 -14.60
CA VAL A 247 28.55 31.39 -13.24
C VAL A 247 29.96 30.82 -13.25
N ALA A 248 30.89 31.51 -12.56
CA ALA A 248 32.22 30.97 -12.37
C ALA A 248 32.16 29.71 -11.47
N ALA A 249 32.71 28.59 -11.94
CA ALA A 249 32.56 27.27 -11.33
C ALA A 249 33.00 27.18 -9.85
N ASP A 250 33.98 27.99 -9.44
CA ASP A 250 34.58 27.94 -8.12
C ASP A 250 34.25 29.14 -7.22
N ALA A 251 33.50 30.12 -7.73
CA ALA A 251 33.12 31.29 -6.95
C ALA A 251 31.89 31.02 -6.06
N PRO A 252 31.81 31.69 -4.90
CA PRO A 252 30.57 31.69 -4.14
C PRO A 252 29.42 32.28 -4.97
N LEU A 253 28.24 31.71 -4.85
CA LEU A 253 27.07 32.09 -5.62
C LEU A 253 26.70 33.55 -5.34
N ASN A 254 26.88 34.40 -6.35
CA ASN A 254 26.43 35.80 -6.35
C ASN A 254 25.89 36.12 -7.75
N LEU A 255 24.58 35.97 -7.93
CA LEU A 255 23.92 36.03 -9.23
C LEU A 255 23.29 37.38 -9.54
N GLY A 256 23.45 38.38 -8.67
CA GLY A 256 22.72 39.64 -8.83
C GLY A 256 21.21 39.40 -8.80
N PRO A 257 20.47 39.76 -9.87
CA PRO A 257 19.01 39.53 -9.92
C PRO A 257 18.60 38.08 -10.28
N ALA A 258 19.55 37.23 -10.69
CA ALA A 258 19.24 35.82 -11.02
C ALA A 258 19.20 34.95 -9.76
N THR A 259 18.55 33.78 -9.88
CA THR A 259 18.38 32.82 -8.80
C THR A 259 18.84 31.42 -9.26
N ALA A 260 19.50 30.67 -8.39
CA ALA A 260 19.83 29.29 -8.63
C ALA A 260 18.87 28.37 -7.86
N VAL A 261 18.38 27.35 -8.52
CA VAL A 261 17.55 26.30 -7.90
C VAL A 261 18.16 24.93 -8.13
N GLU A 262 17.97 24.04 -7.17
CA GLU A 262 18.39 22.65 -7.24
C GLU A 262 17.17 21.74 -7.34
N TYR A 263 17.14 20.86 -8.34
CA TYR A 263 16.19 19.78 -8.51
C TYR A 263 16.75 18.66 -9.41
N ASN A 264 16.25 17.46 -9.28
CA ASN A 264 16.71 16.29 -10.05
C ASN A 264 18.24 16.10 -10.03
N GLY A 265 18.90 16.45 -8.93
CA GLY A 265 20.34 16.36 -8.77
C GLY A 265 21.15 17.39 -9.58
N LYS A 266 20.52 18.42 -10.15
CA LYS A 266 21.12 19.46 -10.98
C LYS A 266 20.85 20.85 -10.40
N ILE A 267 21.73 21.80 -10.70
CA ILE A 267 21.50 23.21 -10.41
C ILE A 267 21.06 23.89 -11.71
N GLN A 268 19.95 24.58 -11.64
CA GLN A 268 19.40 25.39 -12.73
C GLN A 268 19.53 26.85 -12.40
N LEU A 269 20.14 27.63 -13.29
CA LEU A 269 20.19 29.09 -13.18
C LEU A 269 18.93 29.69 -13.81
N LEU A 270 18.24 30.53 -13.03
CA LEU A 270 17.04 31.25 -13.46
C LEU A 270 17.39 32.75 -13.52
N CYS A 271 17.06 33.38 -14.63
CA CYS A 271 17.39 34.81 -14.84
C CYS A 271 16.48 35.77 -14.05
N ASP A 272 15.40 35.26 -13.44
CA ASP A 272 14.43 36.00 -12.64
C ASP A 272 13.93 35.10 -11.47
N PRO A 273 13.85 35.62 -10.24
CA PRO A 273 13.27 34.89 -9.11
C PRO A 273 11.81 34.44 -9.32
N ALA A 274 11.03 35.17 -10.13
CA ALA A 274 9.65 34.80 -10.45
C ALA A 274 9.56 33.46 -11.17
N HIS A 275 10.57 33.04 -11.91
CA HIS A 275 10.63 31.77 -12.62
C HIS A 275 10.70 30.54 -11.69
N VAL A 276 10.99 30.71 -10.41
CA VAL A 276 11.02 29.62 -9.42
C VAL A 276 9.64 28.92 -9.37
N ALA A 277 8.58 29.70 -9.27
CA ALA A 277 7.22 29.17 -9.21
C ALA A 277 6.81 28.46 -10.50
N GLU A 278 7.26 28.95 -11.67
CA GLU A 278 6.97 28.32 -12.96
C GLU A 278 7.69 26.97 -13.10
N VAL A 279 8.95 26.88 -12.69
CA VAL A 279 9.70 25.61 -12.68
C VAL A 279 9.06 24.62 -11.71
N GLU A 280 8.66 25.05 -10.52
CA GLU A 280 7.98 24.17 -9.57
C GLU A 280 6.65 23.67 -10.09
N ALA A 281 5.84 24.53 -10.70
CA ALA A 281 4.59 24.13 -11.34
C ALA A 281 4.82 23.12 -12.48
N HIS A 282 5.87 23.31 -13.28
CA HIS A 282 6.25 22.36 -14.33
C HIS A 282 6.68 21.00 -13.77
N LEU A 283 7.46 21.00 -12.69
CA LEU A 283 7.86 19.76 -12.01
C LEU A 283 6.66 19.01 -11.46
N LEU A 284 5.71 19.70 -10.84
CA LEU A 284 4.45 19.14 -10.38
C LEU A 284 3.62 18.52 -11.51
N ALA A 285 3.48 19.24 -12.62
CA ALA A 285 2.73 18.77 -13.80
C ALA A 285 3.41 17.57 -14.50
N SER A 286 4.71 17.36 -14.30
CA SER A 286 5.48 16.24 -14.87
C SER A 286 5.53 15.01 -13.98
N GLU A 287 4.92 15.02 -12.80
CA GLU A 287 4.82 13.85 -11.93
C GLU A 287 3.85 12.84 -12.53
N ASP A 288 4.29 11.58 -12.57
CA ASP A 288 3.46 10.46 -13.01
C ASP A 288 2.54 10.04 -11.86
N ASP A 289 1.44 10.75 -11.70
CA ASP A 289 0.40 10.46 -10.72
C ASP A 289 -0.77 9.76 -11.43
N ASN A 290 -0.97 8.48 -11.12
CA ASN A 290 -2.05 7.67 -11.67
C ASN A 290 -3.41 7.92 -10.98
N THR A 291 -3.53 8.97 -10.18
CA THR A 291 -4.79 9.35 -9.51
C THR A 291 -5.54 10.41 -10.30
N ASP A 292 -6.86 10.26 -10.37
CA ASP A 292 -7.76 11.24 -10.97
C ASP A 292 -8.26 12.20 -9.87
N VAL A 293 -7.47 13.23 -9.61
CA VAL A 293 -7.72 14.20 -8.52
C VAL A 293 -8.92 15.12 -8.84
N ALA A 294 -9.20 15.37 -10.13
CA ALA A 294 -10.11 16.42 -10.54
C ALA A 294 -11.59 16.08 -10.38
N ALA A 295 -11.97 14.81 -10.31
CA ALA A 295 -13.37 14.42 -10.50
C ALA A 295 -14.22 14.28 -9.21
N ASN A 296 -13.65 14.37 -7.99
CA ASN A 296 -14.31 13.72 -6.86
C ASN A 296 -14.41 14.47 -5.53
N ASN A 297 -14.02 15.71 -5.42
CA ASN A 297 -13.99 16.44 -4.13
C ASN A 297 -15.27 17.25 -3.84
N GLN A 298 -16.43 16.85 -4.38
CA GLN A 298 -17.68 17.51 -4.01
C GLN A 298 -18.34 16.78 -2.83
N PRO A 299 -18.48 17.41 -1.66
CA PRO A 299 -19.28 16.87 -0.56
C PRO A 299 -20.71 16.57 -1.02
N GLY A 300 -21.26 15.43 -0.60
CA GLY A 300 -22.63 15.06 -0.92
C GLY A 300 -22.83 14.35 -2.27
N THR A 301 -21.78 13.91 -2.95
CA THR A 301 -21.91 13.04 -4.14
C THR A 301 -21.87 11.55 -3.77
N SER A 302 -22.36 10.68 -4.67
CA SER A 302 -22.28 9.23 -4.52
C SER A 302 -20.87 8.67 -4.69
N GLY A 303 -19.93 9.46 -5.21
CA GLY A 303 -18.55 9.02 -5.48
C GLY A 303 -17.63 8.96 -4.26
N VAL A 304 -16.44 8.36 -4.46
CA VAL A 304 -15.32 8.27 -3.52
C VAL A 304 -14.20 9.19 -4.02
N SER A 305 -13.56 9.94 -3.11
CA SER A 305 -12.47 10.88 -3.45
C SER A 305 -11.13 10.18 -3.74
N GLY A 306 -10.25 10.83 -4.49
CA GLY A 306 -8.87 10.40 -4.70
C GLY A 306 -8.71 9.06 -5.41
N ARG A 307 -9.67 8.69 -6.25
CA ARG A 307 -9.70 7.42 -6.98
C ARG A 307 -8.62 7.37 -8.06
N PRO A 308 -8.06 6.19 -8.33
CA PRO A 308 -7.22 5.99 -9.52
C PRO A 308 -7.99 6.29 -10.81
N ALA A 309 -7.26 6.65 -11.85
CA ALA A 309 -7.83 6.83 -13.18
C ALA A 309 -8.53 5.53 -13.66
N GLN A 310 -9.62 5.66 -14.40
CA GLN A 310 -10.36 4.50 -14.89
C GLN A 310 -9.50 3.59 -15.78
N THR A 311 -8.64 4.17 -16.60
CA THR A 311 -7.67 3.43 -17.40
C THR A 311 -6.66 2.63 -16.57
N TRP A 312 -6.41 3.05 -15.31
CA TRP A 312 -5.54 2.35 -14.38
C TRP A 312 -6.21 1.12 -13.76
N THR A 313 -7.53 1.16 -13.55
CA THR A 313 -8.29 0.12 -12.84
C THR A 313 -9.14 -0.78 -13.73
N GLN A 314 -9.27 -0.47 -15.02
CA GLN A 314 -10.10 -1.22 -15.97
C GLN A 314 -9.30 -1.65 -17.21
N GLY A 315 -9.86 -2.59 -17.96
CA GLY A 315 -9.23 -3.18 -19.15
C GLY A 315 -8.25 -4.31 -18.80
N THR A 316 -7.60 -4.84 -19.82
CA THR A 316 -6.59 -5.90 -19.67
C THR A 316 -5.32 -5.34 -19.03
N LYS A 317 -4.83 -6.01 -17.98
CA LYS A 317 -3.57 -5.70 -17.29
C LYS A 317 -2.57 -6.80 -17.57
N LYS A 318 -1.57 -6.49 -18.39
CA LYS A 318 -0.48 -7.41 -18.67
C LYS A 318 0.46 -7.48 -17.47
N LEU A 319 0.66 -8.69 -16.95
CA LEU A 319 1.45 -8.96 -15.75
C LEU A 319 2.72 -9.72 -16.10
N LEU A 320 3.87 -9.22 -15.65
CA LEU A 320 5.15 -9.92 -15.66
C LEU A 320 5.43 -10.48 -14.25
N ILE A 321 5.80 -11.76 -14.16
CA ILE A 321 6.34 -12.39 -12.95
C ILE A 321 7.83 -12.64 -13.15
N ILE A 322 8.66 -12.02 -12.32
CA ILE A 322 10.11 -12.18 -12.32
C ILE A 322 10.49 -13.11 -11.16
N ARG A 323 11.01 -14.30 -11.47
CA ARG A 323 11.49 -15.26 -10.47
C ARG A 323 12.97 -15.05 -10.26
N VAL A 324 13.43 -14.92 -9.02
CA VAL A 324 14.83 -14.64 -8.71
C VAL A 324 15.40 -15.59 -7.66
N ASP A 325 16.71 -15.81 -7.77
CA ASP A 325 17.52 -16.46 -6.73
C ASP A 325 18.76 -15.60 -6.38
N PHE A 326 19.50 -16.03 -5.37
CA PHE A 326 20.66 -15.30 -4.87
C PHE A 326 21.86 -16.23 -4.78
N SER A 327 23.08 -15.67 -4.78
CA SER A 327 24.30 -16.48 -4.69
C SER A 327 24.40 -17.25 -3.37
N ASP A 328 23.86 -16.70 -2.28
CA ASP A 328 23.77 -17.31 -0.94
C ASP A 328 22.47 -18.08 -0.69
N LEU A 329 21.51 -18.02 -1.61
CA LEU A 329 20.25 -18.75 -1.58
C LEU A 329 19.85 -19.14 -3.02
N PRO A 330 20.59 -20.10 -3.65
CA PRO A 330 20.40 -20.45 -5.05
C PRO A 330 19.22 -21.39 -5.26
N GLY A 331 18.65 -21.34 -6.47
CA GLY A 331 17.64 -22.27 -6.98
C GLY A 331 16.24 -21.65 -7.14
N GLU A 332 15.29 -22.48 -7.53
CA GLU A 332 13.89 -22.06 -7.71
C GLU A 332 13.35 -21.43 -6.41
N PRO A 333 12.63 -20.32 -6.48
CA PRO A 333 11.90 -19.81 -5.33
C PRO A 333 10.97 -20.87 -4.76
N LEU A 334 11.04 -21.10 -3.45
CA LEU A 334 10.23 -22.14 -2.78
C LEU A 334 8.99 -21.53 -2.17
N ASN A 335 7.85 -22.21 -2.35
CA ASN A 335 6.59 -21.85 -1.68
C ASN A 335 6.55 -22.51 -0.27
N GLY A 336 7.41 -22.05 0.63
CA GLY A 336 7.60 -22.61 1.97
C GLY A 336 8.78 -23.58 2.07
N SER A 337 9.01 -24.15 3.27
CA SER A 337 10.17 -25.02 3.53
C SER A 337 10.01 -26.46 2.99
N THR A 338 8.78 -26.89 2.71
CA THR A 338 8.45 -28.26 2.28
C THR A 338 7.56 -28.30 1.03
N SER A 339 7.25 -27.17 0.45
CA SER A 339 6.32 -27.03 -0.68
C SER A 339 7.05 -27.00 -2.02
N PRO A 340 6.35 -27.28 -3.14
CA PRO A 340 6.96 -27.28 -4.45
C PRO A 340 7.58 -25.93 -4.79
N ALA A 341 8.59 -25.96 -5.65
CA ALA A 341 9.17 -24.78 -6.24
C ALA A 341 8.09 -23.95 -6.99
N ILE A 342 8.24 -22.64 -6.96
CA ILE A 342 7.41 -21.73 -7.77
C ILE A 342 7.99 -21.74 -9.18
N THR A 343 7.69 -22.80 -9.93
CA THR A 343 8.06 -22.94 -11.34
C THR A 343 7.26 -21.96 -12.22
N GLU A 344 7.61 -21.85 -13.50
CA GLU A 344 6.83 -21.06 -14.46
C GLU A 344 5.38 -21.54 -14.55
N ASP A 345 5.19 -22.87 -14.69
CA ASP A 345 3.87 -23.47 -14.72
C ASP A 345 3.08 -23.19 -13.43
N TYR A 346 3.72 -23.30 -12.28
CA TYR A 346 3.06 -22.98 -11.00
C TYR A 346 2.64 -21.51 -10.96
N ALA A 347 3.54 -20.59 -11.38
CA ALA A 347 3.25 -19.17 -11.41
C ALA A 347 2.11 -18.84 -12.39
N VAL A 348 2.14 -19.39 -13.61
CA VAL A 348 1.08 -19.23 -14.61
C VAL A 348 -0.25 -19.81 -14.12
N ASN A 349 -0.24 -20.99 -13.52
CA ASN A 349 -1.46 -21.64 -13.03
C ASN A 349 -2.09 -20.89 -11.85
N THR A 350 -1.31 -20.27 -10.98
CA THR A 350 -1.83 -19.41 -9.91
C THR A 350 -2.62 -18.22 -10.48
N ILE A 351 -2.18 -17.68 -11.63
CA ILE A 351 -2.86 -16.55 -12.27
C ILE A 351 -4.01 -17.04 -13.17
N ASN A 352 -3.74 -17.96 -14.10
CA ASN A 352 -4.64 -18.36 -15.19
C ASN A 352 -5.46 -19.60 -14.91
N GLY A 353 -5.14 -20.37 -13.87
CA GLY A 353 -5.88 -21.59 -13.51
C GLY A 353 -7.33 -21.32 -13.15
N ALA A 354 -8.16 -22.34 -13.19
CA ALA A 354 -9.55 -22.27 -12.75
C ALA A 354 -9.62 -21.74 -11.30
N SER A 355 -10.41 -20.71 -11.08
CA SER A 355 -10.48 -19.95 -9.82
C SER A 355 -9.15 -19.30 -9.44
N GLY A 356 -8.27 -18.98 -10.39
CA GLY A 356 -7.03 -18.26 -10.20
C GLY A 356 -7.23 -16.75 -10.01
N VAL A 357 -6.10 -16.04 -9.99
CA VAL A 357 -6.12 -14.58 -9.76
C VAL A 357 -6.87 -13.83 -10.86
N ARG A 358 -6.75 -14.28 -12.12
CA ARG A 358 -7.51 -13.70 -13.24
C ARG A 358 -9.01 -13.81 -13.00
N ASP A 359 -9.50 -15.02 -12.72
CA ASP A 359 -10.94 -15.26 -12.48
C ASP A 359 -11.42 -14.45 -11.27
N TYR A 360 -10.59 -14.32 -10.23
CA TYR A 360 -10.88 -13.51 -9.05
C TYR A 360 -11.10 -12.03 -9.42
N TYR A 361 -10.21 -11.45 -10.25
CA TYR A 361 -10.33 -10.05 -10.68
C TYR A 361 -11.51 -9.83 -11.61
N GLU A 362 -11.76 -10.74 -12.55
CA GLU A 362 -12.92 -10.70 -13.44
C GLU A 362 -14.23 -10.73 -12.65
N GLN A 363 -14.35 -11.64 -11.68
CA GLN A 363 -15.53 -11.74 -10.81
C GLN A 363 -15.71 -10.47 -9.96
N ASN A 364 -14.65 -9.97 -9.36
CA ASN A 364 -14.72 -8.79 -8.50
C ASN A 364 -15.06 -7.53 -9.26
N SER A 365 -14.58 -7.40 -10.50
CA SER A 365 -14.71 -6.21 -11.31
C SER A 365 -15.94 -6.20 -12.23
N PHE A 366 -16.77 -7.22 -12.20
CA PHE A 366 -17.87 -7.39 -13.17
C PHE A 366 -17.35 -7.42 -14.61
N ASN A 367 -16.25 -8.14 -14.84
CA ASN A 367 -15.51 -8.22 -16.11
C ASN A 367 -14.94 -6.88 -16.61
N LYS A 368 -14.81 -5.86 -15.75
CA LYS A 368 -14.22 -4.58 -16.16
C LYS A 368 -12.70 -4.62 -16.26
N THR A 369 -12.05 -5.53 -15.55
CA THR A 369 -10.60 -5.77 -15.66
C THR A 369 -10.30 -7.26 -15.73
N THR A 370 -9.22 -7.61 -16.42
CA THR A 370 -8.66 -8.96 -16.47
C THR A 370 -7.15 -8.91 -16.32
N ILE A 371 -6.57 -9.92 -15.69
CA ILE A 371 -5.12 -10.09 -15.55
C ILE A 371 -4.63 -11.02 -16.65
N GLN A 372 -3.66 -10.58 -17.43
CA GLN A 372 -3.11 -11.35 -18.52
C GLN A 372 -1.68 -11.78 -18.24
N VAL A 373 -1.45 -13.08 -18.23
CA VAL A 373 -0.14 -13.74 -18.26
C VAL A 373 -0.15 -14.74 -19.41
N GLY A 374 0.88 -14.77 -20.22
CA GLY A 374 1.02 -15.73 -21.33
C GLY A 374 1.08 -17.17 -20.78
N ALA A 375 0.40 -18.08 -21.47
CA ALA A 375 0.45 -19.50 -21.11
C ALA A 375 1.85 -20.09 -21.36
N THR A 376 2.18 -21.14 -20.62
CA THR A 376 3.43 -21.89 -20.86
C THR A 376 3.34 -22.71 -22.15
N VAL A 377 4.44 -22.73 -22.90
CA VAL A 377 4.66 -23.60 -24.05
C VAL A 377 5.96 -24.36 -23.80
N SER A 378 5.88 -25.67 -23.64
CA SER A 378 7.03 -26.51 -23.28
C SER A 378 7.73 -26.11 -21.95
N GLY A 379 6.96 -25.59 -20.99
CA GLY A 379 7.46 -25.14 -19.69
C GLY A 379 7.89 -23.67 -19.64
N ASP A 380 7.96 -22.96 -20.78
CA ASP A 380 8.34 -21.54 -20.85
C ASP A 380 7.10 -20.64 -21.04
N SER A 381 7.03 -19.54 -20.32
CA SER A 381 6.01 -18.50 -20.46
C SER A 381 6.64 -17.18 -20.95
N PRO A 382 6.02 -16.45 -21.86
CA PRO A 382 6.54 -15.16 -22.30
C PRO A 382 6.46 -14.08 -21.20
N ASP A 383 5.66 -14.29 -20.17
CA ASP A 383 5.38 -13.31 -19.12
C ASP A 383 5.78 -13.81 -17.70
N VAL A 384 6.47 -14.96 -17.61
CA VAL A 384 7.11 -15.45 -16.39
C VAL A 384 8.56 -15.78 -16.73
N THR A 385 9.53 -15.20 -16.00
CA THR A 385 10.93 -15.43 -16.34
C THR A 385 11.41 -16.81 -15.87
N ALA A 386 12.44 -17.37 -16.53
CA ALA A 386 13.33 -18.33 -15.87
C ALA A 386 13.85 -17.74 -14.54
N VAL A 387 14.43 -18.56 -13.66
CA VAL A 387 15.04 -18.04 -12.43
C VAL A 387 16.27 -17.21 -12.78
N LEU A 388 16.25 -15.96 -12.35
CA LEU A 388 17.31 -15.00 -12.63
C LEU A 388 18.18 -14.81 -11.39
N ARG A 389 19.52 -14.93 -11.55
CA ARG A 389 20.46 -14.67 -10.48
C ARG A 389 20.56 -13.17 -10.21
N MET A 390 20.30 -12.79 -8.95
CA MET A 390 20.43 -11.42 -8.49
C MET A 390 21.90 -10.99 -8.39
N PRO A 391 22.22 -9.70 -8.63
CA PRO A 391 23.60 -9.20 -8.56
C PRO A 391 24.15 -9.16 -7.14
N GLN A 392 23.29 -9.09 -6.13
CA GLN A 392 23.65 -9.07 -4.71
C GLN A 392 23.13 -10.33 -4.00
N THR A 393 23.62 -10.57 -2.77
CA THR A 393 23.19 -11.68 -1.92
C THR A 393 21.78 -11.44 -1.35
N ALA A 394 21.10 -12.52 -0.95
CA ALA A 394 19.83 -12.41 -0.22
C ALA A 394 20.01 -11.60 1.08
N ALA A 395 21.12 -11.81 1.78
CA ALA A 395 21.46 -11.05 2.99
C ALA A 395 21.61 -9.55 2.72
N TYR A 396 22.18 -9.14 1.58
CA TYR A 396 22.30 -7.73 1.21
C TYR A 396 20.93 -7.03 1.15
N TYR A 397 19.97 -7.63 0.44
CA TYR A 397 18.63 -7.04 0.33
C TYR A 397 17.84 -7.13 1.64
N ALA A 398 17.93 -8.26 2.33
CA ALA A 398 17.14 -8.54 3.52
C ALA A 398 17.57 -7.71 4.74
N VAL A 399 18.88 -7.54 4.93
CA VAL A 399 19.45 -6.76 6.05
C VAL A 399 19.46 -5.26 5.71
N GLY A 400 19.69 -4.91 4.43
CA GLY A 400 19.69 -3.54 3.96
C GLY A 400 20.73 -2.67 4.67
N ASP A 401 20.30 -1.54 5.23
CA ASP A 401 21.14 -0.63 6.02
C ASP A 401 21.23 -1.02 7.52
N GLY A 402 20.67 -2.18 7.90
CA GLY A 402 20.55 -2.66 9.27
C GLY A 402 19.27 -2.19 9.97
N THR A 403 18.61 -1.18 9.44
CA THR A 403 17.31 -0.67 9.92
C THR A 403 16.19 -1.00 8.94
N ASN A 404 16.43 -0.81 7.65
CA ASN A 404 15.47 -1.01 6.57
C ASN A 404 16.01 -2.01 5.55
N ALA A 405 15.15 -2.90 5.04
CA ALA A 405 15.47 -3.72 3.87
C ALA A 405 15.60 -2.88 2.60
N TYR A 406 16.32 -3.39 1.62
CA TYR A 406 16.42 -2.77 0.29
C TYR A 406 15.37 -3.35 -0.66
N ASN A 407 14.09 -3.03 -0.40
CA ASN A 407 12.94 -3.56 -1.16
C ASN A 407 12.89 -3.02 -2.60
N SER A 408 12.98 -1.71 -2.75
CA SER A 408 12.92 -1.06 -4.06
C SER A 408 14.16 -1.38 -4.90
N THR A 409 15.32 -1.52 -4.25
CA THR A 409 16.57 -1.95 -4.90
C THR A 409 16.46 -3.39 -5.40
N LEU A 410 15.95 -4.32 -4.57
CA LEU A 410 15.69 -5.71 -4.97
C LEU A 410 14.83 -5.76 -6.25
N HIS A 411 13.72 -5.01 -6.26
CA HIS A 411 12.83 -4.98 -7.42
C HIS A 411 13.47 -4.33 -8.65
N SER A 412 14.25 -3.27 -8.45
CA SER A 412 14.97 -2.60 -9.53
C SER A 412 15.99 -3.52 -10.20
N ASP A 413 16.78 -4.23 -9.38
CA ASP A 413 17.78 -5.18 -9.86
C ASP A 413 17.14 -6.38 -10.57
N ALA A 414 16.02 -6.89 -10.04
CA ALA A 414 15.26 -7.97 -10.69
C ALA A 414 14.74 -7.56 -12.07
N ARG A 415 14.20 -6.34 -12.20
CA ARG A 415 13.75 -5.80 -13.50
C ARG A 415 14.92 -5.63 -14.47
N ALA A 416 16.07 -5.16 -13.99
CA ALA A 416 17.26 -5.04 -14.80
C ALA A 416 17.75 -6.41 -15.30
N ALA A 417 17.77 -7.42 -14.43
CA ALA A 417 18.11 -8.80 -14.78
C ALA A 417 17.12 -9.38 -15.81
N ALA A 418 15.82 -9.13 -15.64
CA ALA A 418 14.80 -9.60 -16.59
C ALA A 418 14.98 -9.00 -17.98
N VAL A 419 15.23 -7.69 -18.07
CA VAL A 419 15.48 -7.01 -19.36
C VAL A 419 16.80 -7.49 -19.99
N ALA A 420 17.83 -7.72 -19.21
CA ALA A 420 19.10 -8.25 -19.69
C ALA A 420 18.97 -9.68 -20.24
N ALA A 421 18.14 -10.51 -19.62
CA ALA A 421 17.83 -11.86 -20.10
C ALA A 421 16.96 -11.86 -21.36
N ASN A 422 15.97 -10.98 -21.41
CA ASN A 422 15.07 -10.84 -22.54
C ASN A 422 14.52 -9.40 -22.62
N SER A 423 14.85 -8.68 -23.67
CA SER A 423 14.42 -7.28 -23.87
C SER A 423 12.89 -7.11 -23.96
N SER A 424 12.13 -8.18 -24.25
CA SER A 424 10.66 -8.14 -24.22
C SER A 424 10.10 -7.92 -22.81
N HIS A 425 10.88 -8.18 -21.74
CA HIS A 425 10.53 -7.93 -20.34
C HIS A 425 10.71 -6.45 -19.93
N ALA A 426 10.89 -5.54 -20.88
CA ALA A 426 10.94 -4.11 -20.57
C ALA A 426 9.67 -3.64 -19.84
N VAL A 427 9.87 -2.80 -18.81
CA VAL A 427 8.78 -2.28 -17.94
C VAL A 427 7.64 -1.64 -18.75
N ALA A 428 7.96 -1.00 -19.88
CA ALA A 428 6.97 -0.37 -20.74
C ALA A 428 5.96 -1.35 -21.37
N ASN A 429 6.30 -2.63 -21.45
CA ASN A 429 5.45 -3.67 -22.05
C ASN A 429 4.43 -4.27 -21.06
N TYR A 430 4.47 -3.86 -19.80
CA TYR A 430 3.66 -4.44 -18.73
C TYR A 430 2.95 -3.37 -17.90
N ASP A 431 1.74 -3.68 -17.47
CA ASP A 431 0.96 -2.85 -16.55
C ASP A 431 1.33 -3.12 -15.10
N ARG A 432 1.68 -4.38 -14.77
CA ARG A 432 2.03 -4.83 -13.43
C ARG A 432 3.23 -5.76 -13.50
N ILE A 433 4.10 -5.70 -12.48
CA ILE A 433 5.31 -6.52 -12.40
C ILE A 433 5.48 -7.03 -10.98
N GLY A 434 5.51 -8.34 -10.81
CA GLY A 434 5.77 -9.01 -9.53
C GLY A 434 7.15 -9.64 -9.50
N VAL A 435 7.85 -9.52 -8.38
CA VAL A 435 9.10 -10.22 -8.11
C VAL A 435 8.85 -11.31 -7.07
N VAL A 436 9.28 -12.53 -7.37
CA VAL A 436 9.08 -13.72 -6.53
C VAL A 436 10.44 -14.29 -6.15
N PHE A 437 10.65 -14.50 -4.87
CA PHE A 437 11.90 -14.97 -4.29
C PHE A 437 11.64 -15.91 -3.10
N SER A 438 12.61 -16.74 -2.73
CA SER A 438 12.51 -17.58 -1.55
C SER A 438 12.41 -16.75 -0.27
N ARG A 439 11.82 -17.32 0.79
CA ARG A 439 11.66 -16.66 2.08
C ARG A 439 12.99 -16.14 2.63
N LEU A 440 13.02 -14.86 3.02
CA LEU A 440 14.24 -14.19 3.55
C LEU A 440 14.15 -13.89 5.05
N SER A 441 13.01 -14.08 5.70
CA SER A 441 12.84 -13.80 7.14
C SER A 441 13.70 -14.68 8.04
N GLY A 442 14.23 -15.81 7.54
CA GLY A 442 15.16 -16.67 8.27
C GLY A 442 16.62 -16.17 8.28
N ILE A 443 16.95 -15.14 7.51
CA ILE A 443 18.29 -14.55 7.49
C ILE A 443 18.50 -13.70 8.75
N THR A 444 19.62 -13.90 9.43
CA THR A 444 19.94 -13.14 10.65
C THR A 444 19.99 -11.64 10.35
N GLY A 445 19.19 -10.87 11.09
CA GLY A 445 19.07 -9.43 10.90
C GLY A 445 18.14 -9.00 9.77
N SER A 446 17.45 -9.93 9.09
CA SER A 446 16.50 -9.63 8.02
C SER A 446 15.43 -8.62 8.46
N LYS A 447 15.16 -7.68 7.59
CA LYS A 447 14.05 -6.73 7.65
C LYS A 447 12.94 -7.09 6.67
N ILE A 448 13.13 -8.12 5.83
CA ILE A 448 12.08 -8.71 5.00
C ILE A 448 11.41 -9.81 5.81
N THR A 449 10.32 -9.44 6.49
CA THR A 449 9.53 -10.32 7.37
C THR A 449 8.09 -10.45 6.91
N TYR A 450 7.81 -10.00 5.69
CA TYR A 450 6.50 -10.03 5.07
C TYR A 450 6.34 -11.21 4.10
N GLY A 451 5.09 -11.61 3.87
CA GLY A 451 4.71 -12.56 2.82
C GLY A 451 4.52 -11.89 1.46
N GLY A 452 4.02 -10.66 1.46
CA GLY A 452 3.82 -9.83 0.29
C GLY A 452 4.06 -8.36 0.58
N LEU A 453 4.32 -7.59 -0.48
CA LEU A 453 4.51 -6.15 -0.44
C LEU A 453 4.03 -5.58 -1.79
N GLY A 454 3.19 -4.54 -1.78
CA GLY A 454 2.67 -3.93 -3.00
C GLY A 454 2.78 -2.41 -2.99
N GLN A 455 3.09 -1.84 -4.14
CA GLN A 455 3.01 -0.39 -4.35
C GLN A 455 1.56 0.06 -4.47
N ILE A 456 1.11 0.97 -3.62
CA ILE A 456 -0.24 1.52 -3.70
C ILE A 456 -0.31 2.52 -4.86
N THR A 457 -1.15 2.21 -5.85
CA THR A 457 -1.26 2.90 -7.14
C THR A 457 0.08 2.91 -7.90
N GLY A 458 0.83 1.81 -7.79
CA GLY A 458 2.09 1.61 -8.51
C GLY A 458 2.05 0.36 -9.37
N LYS A 459 3.16 0.06 -10.06
CA LYS A 459 3.25 -1.12 -10.94
C LYS A 459 3.78 -2.37 -10.25
N TYR A 460 4.43 -2.23 -9.09
CA TYR A 460 5.34 -3.24 -8.56
C TYR A 460 4.81 -3.90 -7.30
N PHE A 461 5.03 -5.22 -7.20
CA PHE A 461 4.78 -5.97 -6.00
C PHE A 461 5.84 -7.08 -5.79
N TRP A 462 5.96 -7.56 -4.57
CA TRP A 462 6.91 -8.57 -4.12
C TRP A 462 6.18 -9.69 -3.41
N ILE A 463 6.57 -10.92 -3.67
CA ILE A 463 6.06 -12.08 -2.94
C ILE A 463 7.25 -12.88 -2.41
N ALA A 464 7.32 -13.02 -1.09
CA ALA A 464 8.26 -13.92 -0.44
C ALA A 464 7.73 -15.36 -0.48
N GLY A 465 8.62 -16.30 -0.64
CA GLY A 465 8.31 -17.72 -0.68
C GLY A 465 7.55 -18.19 0.57
N GLY A 466 6.60 -19.07 0.38
CA GLY A 466 5.63 -19.48 1.40
C GLY A 466 4.32 -18.71 1.34
N SER A 467 4.28 -17.59 0.61
CA SER A 467 3.10 -16.74 0.48
C SER A 467 2.59 -16.64 -0.96
N TYR A 468 3.27 -17.28 -1.93
CA TYR A 468 2.83 -17.25 -3.33
C TYR A 468 1.58 -18.12 -3.53
N GLY A 469 0.44 -17.48 -3.55
CA GLY A 469 -0.86 -18.11 -3.75
C GLY A 469 -1.92 -17.07 -4.05
N LEU A 470 -3.11 -17.52 -4.47
CA LEU A 470 -4.18 -16.63 -4.93
C LEU A 470 -4.44 -15.47 -3.97
N ARG A 471 -4.59 -15.74 -2.66
CA ARG A 471 -4.92 -14.71 -1.68
C ARG A 471 -3.88 -13.58 -1.65
N VAL A 472 -2.60 -13.93 -1.51
CA VAL A 472 -1.54 -12.91 -1.37
C VAL A 472 -1.29 -12.22 -2.70
N VAL A 473 -1.24 -12.95 -3.82
CA VAL A 473 -1.07 -12.32 -5.14
C VAL A 473 -2.24 -11.37 -5.46
N ALA A 474 -3.48 -11.76 -5.14
CA ALA A 474 -4.65 -10.89 -5.34
C ALA A 474 -4.60 -9.66 -4.42
N HIS A 475 -4.12 -9.79 -3.18
CA HIS A 475 -3.93 -8.69 -2.25
C HIS A 475 -2.88 -7.70 -2.77
N GLU A 476 -1.67 -8.16 -3.13
CA GLU A 476 -0.60 -7.29 -3.59
C GLU A 476 -0.94 -6.60 -4.92
N LEU A 477 -1.63 -7.30 -5.82
CA LEU A 477 -2.21 -6.67 -6.99
C LEU A 477 -3.26 -5.62 -6.61
N GLY A 478 -4.07 -5.84 -5.57
CA GLY A 478 -5.02 -4.85 -5.04
C GLY A 478 -4.34 -3.53 -4.68
N HIS A 479 -3.17 -3.59 -4.04
CA HIS A 479 -2.34 -2.41 -3.79
C HIS A 479 -1.94 -1.73 -5.10
N THR A 480 -1.51 -2.48 -6.10
CA THR A 480 -1.12 -1.88 -7.39
C THR A 480 -2.29 -1.20 -8.09
N TYR A 481 -3.51 -1.65 -7.88
CA TYR A 481 -4.72 -0.97 -8.36
C TYR A 481 -5.05 0.30 -7.56
N GLY A 482 -4.52 0.46 -6.35
CA GLY A 482 -4.67 1.65 -5.51
C GLY A 482 -5.35 1.39 -4.17
N LEU A 483 -5.69 0.15 -3.86
CA LEU A 483 -6.31 -0.20 -2.59
C LEU A 483 -5.31 -0.14 -1.44
N GLN A 484 -5.74 0.39 -0.32
CA GLN A 484 -5.13 0.21 0.99
C GLN A 484 -5.82 -0.96 1.71
N HIS A 485 -5.42 -1.24 2.95
CA HIS A 485 -6.03 -2.32 3.72
C HIS A 485 -7.48 -2.03 4.09
N SER A 486 -8.25 -3.09 4.34
CA SER A 486 -9.59 -3.04 4.90
C SER A 486 -9.50 -3.32 6.39
N ASN A 487 -9.79 -2.32 7.21
CA ASN A 487 -9.60 -2.34 8.64
C ASN A 487 -10.90 -2.62 9.40
N LEU A 488 -10.82 -2.70 10.71
CA LEU A 488 -11.95 -2.74 11.63
C LEU A 488 -11.90 -1.51 12.52
N TRP A 489 -13.04 -0.84 12.72
CA TRP A 489 -13.18 0.13 13.78
C TRP A 489 -13.43 -0.59 15.12
N GLN A 490 -12.36 -0.79 15.88
CA GLN A 490 -12.39 -1.52 17.14
C GLN A 490 -12.82 -0.60 18.27
N VAL A 491 -13.88 -0.98 19.00
CA VAL A 491 -14.38 -0.24 20.17
C VAL A 491 -14.36 -1.10 21.42
N THR A 492 -14.37 -0.47 22.60
CA THR A 492 -14.36 -1.13 23.90
C THR A 492 -15.52 -0.69 24.81
N ASP A 493 -16.27 0.33 24.40
CA ASP A 493 -17.37 0.92 25.17
C ASP A 493 -18.76 0.44 24.70
N GLY A 494 -18.80 -0.50 23.74
CA GLY A 494 -20.03 -1.05 23.19
C GLY A 494 -20.76 -0.12 22.18
N ASN A 495 -20.21 1.05 21.90
CA ASN A 495 -20.73 1.94 20.85
C ASN A 495 -19.98 1.70 19.54
N PRO A 496 -20.59 1.11 18.49
CA PRO A 496 -19.92 0.78 17.22
C PRO A 496 -19.25 1.97 16.53
N VAL A 497 -19.69 3.17 16.82
CA VAL A 497 -19.22 4.42 16.20
C VAL A 497 -18.55 5.36 17.22
N SER A 498 -18.09 4.81 18.32
CA SER A 498 -17.40 5.57 19.38
C SER A 498 -16.23 6.38 18.85
N ALA A 499 -16.10 7.62 19.31
CA ALA A 499 -14.95 8.46 19.00
C ALA A 499 -13.63 7.95 19.64
N SER A 500 -13.74 7.12 20.69
CA SER A 500 -12.59 6.47 21.36
C SER A 500 -12.17 5.14 20.71
N GLY A 501 -12.84 4.70 19.65
CA GLY A 501 -12.44 3.53 18.88
C GLY A 501 -11.08 3.72 18.20
N THR A 502 -10.49 2.62 17.80
CA THR A 502 -9.20 2.57 17.09
C THR A 502 -9.30 1.76 15.82
N SER A 503 -8.61 2.20 14.78
CA SER A 503 -8.46 1.42 13.55
C SER A 503 -7.58 0.20 13.81
N THR A 504 -8.13 -0.98 13.59
CA THR A 504 -7.38 -2.24 13.67
C THR A 504 -7.03 -2.68 12.27
N GLU A 505 -5.75 -2.68 11.98
CA GLU A 505 -5.20 -3.01 10.66
C GLU A 505 -5.56 -4.45 10.27
N TYR A 506 -5.96 -4.65 9.01
CA TYR A 506 -6.47 -5.92 8.46
C TYR A 506 -7.71 -6.47 9.17
N GLY A 507 -8.40 -5.68 9.97
CA GLY A 507 -9.46 -6.18 10.85
C GLY A 507 -10.73 -6.58 10.12
N ASP A 508 -10.94 -6.20 8.87
CA ASP A 508 -12.06 -6.70 8.06
C ASP A 508 -11.79 -8.13 7.60
N ILE A 509 -12.48 -9.08 8.23
CA ILE A 509 -12.36 -10.51 7.91
C ILE A 509 -13.12 -10.93 6.64
N TYR A 510 -13.81 -10.02 5.99
CA TYR A 510 -14.65 -10.27 4.81
C TYR A 510 -14.09 -9.64 3.53
N ASP A 511 -12.91 -9.05 3.57
CA ASP A 511 -12.23 -8.47 2.42
C ASP A 511 -10.81 -9.04 2.30
N VAL A 512 -10.36 -9.33 1.07
CA VAL A 512 -9.00 -9.84 0.84
C VAL A 512 -7.93 -8.81 1.18
N MET A 513 -8.24 -7.50 1.14
CA MET A 513 -7.34 -6.44 1.62
C MET A 513 -7.33 -6.32 3.15
N GLY A 514 -8.20 -7.04 3.85
CA GLY A 514 -8.17 -7.26 5.28
C GLY A 514 -7.65 -8.67 5.59
N ASN A 515 -8.28 -9.36 6.54
CA ASN A 515 -7.96 -10.74 6.88
C ASN A 515 -8.90 -11.76 6.23
N GLY A 516 -9.57 -11.37 5.15
CA GLY A 516 -10.45 -12.24 4.38
C GLY A 516 -9.69 -13.34 3.63
N SER A 517 -10.37 -14.45 3.35
CA SER A 517 -9.87 -15.53 2.50
C SER A 517 -10.03 -15.16 1.01
N PHE A 518 -9.47 -15.99 0.12
CA PHE A 518 -9.65 -15.85 -1.33
C PHE A 518 -11.11 -16.00 -1.81
N GLN A 519 -12.01 -16.49 -0.95
CA GLN A 519 -13.45 -16.57 -1.24
C GLN A 519 -14.16 -15.22 -1.04
N HIS A 520 -13.52 -14.29 -0.34
CA HIS A 520 -14.10 -12.98 -0.09
C HIS A 520 -13.74 -12.01 -1.21
N HIS A 521 -14.75 -11.44 -1.83
CA HIS A 521 -14.58 -10.32 -2.75
C HIS A 521 -14.04 -9.09 -2.03
N PHE A 522 -13.37 -8.19 -2.75
CA PHE A 522 -13.19 -6.82 -2.29
C PHE A 522 -14.54 -6.24 -1.87
N ASN A 523 -14.58 -5.47 -0.81
CA ASN A 523 -15.80 -4.86 -0.31
C ASN A 523 -16.38 -3.82 -1.31
N HIS A 524 -17.61 -3.42 -1.07
CA HIS A 524 -18.31 -2.50 -1.97
C HIS A 524 -17.67 -1.11 -2.03
N TRP A 525 -17.07 -0.62 -0.93
CA TRP A 525 -16.32 0.64 -0.94
C TRP A 525 -15.08 0.52 -1.85
N HIS A 526 -14.29 -0.54 -1.73
CA HIS A 526 -13.14 -0.81 -2.61
C HIS A 526 -13.57 -0.89 -4.07
N LYS A 527 -14.66 -1.59 -4.37
CA LYS A 527 -15.18 -1.69 -5.76
C LYS A 527 -15.65 -0.34 -6.30
N CYS A 528 -16.25 0.52 -5.45
CA CYS A 528 -16.58 1.89 -5.82
C CYS A 528 -15.32 2.74 -6.02
N PHE A 529 -14.32 2.60 -5.16
CA PHE A 529 -13.05 3.28 -5.28
C PHE A 529 -12.34 2.93 -6.60
N LEU A 530 -12.35 1.67 -7.00
CA LEU A 530 -11.79 1.19 -8.27
C LEU A 530 -12.69 1.49 -9.49
N ARG A 531 -13.84 2.15 -9.32
CA ARG A 531 -14.84 2.40 -10.36
C ARG A 531 -15.41 1.12 -11.00
N TRP A 532 -15.28 -0.02 -10.34
CA TRP A 532 -15.91 -1.27 -10.77
C TRP A 532 -17.42 -1.22 -10.49
N ILE A 533 -17.84 -0.70 -9.35
CA ILE A 533 -19.21 -0.23 -9.13
C ILE A 533 -19.22 1.25 -9.56
N PRO A 534 -19.99 1.63 -10.61
CA PRO A 534 -20.06 3.00 -11.05
C PRO A 534 -20.88 3.85 -10.05
N ASP A 535 -20.65 5.16 -10.05
CA ASP A 535 -21.36 6.08 -9.14
C ASP A 535 -22.88 6.03 -9.35
N THR A 536 -23.36 5.67 -10.56
CA THR A 536 -24.78 5.47 -10.87
C THR A 536 -25.40 4.26 -10.17
N ALA A 537 -24.57 3.30 -9.73
CA ALA A 537 -25.00 2.14 -8.94
C ALA A 537 -24.78 2.34 -7.42
N VAL A 538 -24.49 3.56 -6.99
CA VAL A 538 -24.42 3.97 -5.58
C VAL A 538 -25.56 4.92 -5.29
N THR A 539 -26.43 4.56 -4.35
CA THR A 539 -27.51 5.47 -3.91
C THR A 539 -27.00 6.33 -2.75
N LEU A 540 -27.18 7.64 -2.86
CA LEU A 540 -26.95 8.57 -1.76
C LEU A 540 -28.26 8.76 -0.97
N ALA A 541 -28.31 8.28 0.27
CA ALA A 541 -29.43 8.50 1.16
C ALA A 541 -29.28 9.85 1.89
N SER A 542 -30.00 10.86 1.41
CA SER A 542 -30.06 12.21 2.00
C SER A 542 -31.40 12.50 2.70
N THR A 543 -32.37 11.61 2.58
CA THR A 543 -33.69 11.72 3.19
C THR A 543 -34.13 10.40 3.80
N ALA A 544 -35.05 10.46 4.77
CA ALA A 544 -35.62 9.26 5.38
C ALA A 544 -36.47 8.51 4.34
N ALA A 545 -36.08 7.24 4.07
CA ALA A 545 -36.78 6.38 3.12
C ALA A 545 -36.33 4.93 3.28
N THR A 546 -36.98 4.01 2.58
CA THR A 546 -36.51 2.64 2.36
C THR A 546 -35.80 2.58 1.01
N PHE A 547 -34.58 2.07 1.03
CA PHE A 547 -33.74 1.93 -0.14
C PHE A 547 -33.51 0.44 -0.41
N ARG A 548 -33.61 0.04 -1.67
CA ARG A 548 -33.24 -1.30 -2.11
C ARG A 548 -31.84 -1.29 -2.64
N ILE A 549 -30.98 -2.20 -2.11
CA ILE A 549 -29.65 -2.47 -2.63
C ILE A 549 -29.55 -3.94 -3.02
N TYR A 550 -28.76 -4.20 -4.04
CA TYR A 550 -28.55 -5.55 -4.55
C TYR A 550 -27.16 -6.04 -4.19
N ARG A 551 -26.99 -7.38 -4.14
CA ARG A 551 -25.71 -7.97 -3.80
C ARG A 551 -24.60 -7.48 -4.75
N PHE A 552 -23.44 -7.14 -4.18
CA PHE A 552 -22.29 -6.64 -4.94
C PHE A 552 -21.23 -7.71 -5.24
N ASP A 553 -21.41 -8.94 -4.78
CA ASP A 553 -20.45 -10.04 -4.86
C ASP A 553 -20.85 -11.12 -5.89
N SER A 554 -21.48 -10.70 -6.98
CA SER A 554 -21.82 -11.54 -8.12
C SER A 554 -21.30 -10.91 -9.41
N MET A 555 -20.54 -11.67 -10.21
CA MET A 555 -19.99 -11.22 -11.50
C MET A 555 -21.09 -10.78 -12.49
N ASN A 556 -22.23 -11.45 -12.45
CA ASN A 556 -23.35 -11.20 -13.38
C ASN A 556 -24.33 -10.15 -12.87
N ALA A 557 -23.92 -9.29 -11.94
CA ALA A 557 -24.76 -8.24 -11.39
C ALA A 557 -25.11 -7.17 -12.43
N ASP A 558 -26.36 -6.76 -12.49
CA ASP A 558 -26.79 -5.63 -13.32
C ASP A 558 -26.42 -4.31 -12.62
N LEU A 559 -25.40 -3.64 -13.13
CA LEU A 559 -24.91 -2.36 -12.58
C LEU A 559 -25.84 -1.16 -12.83
N ALA A 560 -27.00 -1.35 -13.47
CA ALA A 560 -28.07 -0.37 -13.45
C ALA A 560 -28.81 -0.34 -12.10
N ASN A 561 -28.74 -1.43 -11.33
CA ASN A 561 -29.31 -1.55 -9.99
C ASN A 561 -28.32 -1.07 -8.92
N PRO A 562 -28.80 -0.43 -7.81
CA PRO A 562 -27.94 0.00 -6.73
C PRO A 562 -27.19 -1.16 -6.06
N ARG A 563 -25.86 -1.08 -5.98
CA ARG A 563 -24.98 -2.09 -5.34
C ARG A 563 -24.41 -1.62 -4.01
N ALA A 564 -24.58 -0.33 -3.70
CA ALA A 564 -24.19 0.26 -2.43
C ALA A 564 -25.11 1.41 -2.06
N LEU A 565 -25.26 1.65 -0.76
CA LEU A 565 -25.95 2.82 -0.21
C LEU A 565 -24.93 3.63 0.59
N LYS A 566 -24.83 4.92 0.32
CA LYS A 566 -23.96 5.87 1.01
C LYS A 566 -24.80 6.83 1.84
N ILE A 567 -24.37 7.11 3.07
CA ILE A 567 -24.99 8.11 3.94
C ILE A 567 -23.87 9.01 4.47
N VAL A 568 -23.95 10.31 4.20
CA VAL A 568 -22.99 11.27 4.77
C VAL A 568 -23.22 11.38 6.27
N ARG A 569 -22.21 11.05 7.06
CA ARG A 569 -22.26 11.11 8.51
C ARG A 569 -21.75 12.45 9.05
N ASP A 570 -20.57 12.84 8.60
CA ASP A 570 -19.90 14.09 9.00
C ASP A 570 -18.96 14.58 7.86
N SER A 571 -18.12 15.58 8.13
CA SER A 571 -17.18 16.12 7.14
C SER A 571 -16.05 15.15 6.75
N THR A 572 -15.84 14.09 7.50
CA THR A 572 -14.71 13.15 7.34
C THR A 572 -15.13 11.74 6.99
N ARG A 573 -16.33 11.30 7.42
CA ARG A 573 -16.76 9.90 7.38
C ARG A 573 -18.18 9.75 6.82
N ASP A 574 -18.36 8.71 6.01
CA ASP A 574 -19.64 8.28 5.47
C ASP A 574 -19.93 6.85 5.93
N PHE A 575 -21.20 6.52 6.18
CA PHE A 575 -21.63 5.13 6.24
C PHE A 575 -21.78 4.58 4.82
N TRP A 576 -21.21 3.41 4.59
CA TRP A 576 -21.38 2.65 3.36
C TRP A 576 -22.02 1.30 3.67
N ILE A 577 -23.17 1.05 3.05
CA ILE A 577 -23.96 -0.16 3.28
C ILE A 577 -23.96 -0.99 2.02
N GLY A 578 -23.54 -2.24 2.15
CA GLY A 578 -23.55 -3.23 1.09
C GLY A 578 -24.30 -4.49 1.48
N TYR A 579 -24.61 -5.31 0.48
CA TYR A 579 -25.25 -6.62 0.66
C TYR A 579 -24.42 -7.72 0.00
N ARG A 580 -24.09 -8.77 0.75
CA ARG A 580 -23.26 -9.89 0.31
C ARG A 580 -23.97 -11.22 0.48
N ARG A 581 -23.74 -12.15 -0.47
CA ARG A 581 -24.33 -13.51 -0.47
C ARG A 581 -23.32 -14.59 -0.86
N GLY A 582 -22.04 -14.24 -1.04
CA GLY A 582 -20.99 -15.16 -1.44
C GLY A 582 -20.64 -16.20 -0.40
N ALA A 583 -19.79 -17.14 -0.75
CA ALA A 583 -19.23 -18.11 0.16
C ALA A 583 -18.41 -17.44 1.28
N GLY A 584 -18.38 -18.05 2.46
CA GLY A 584 -17.59 -17.56 3.60
C GLY A 584 -18.17 -16.36 4.36
N VAL A 585 -19.35 -15.84 3.94
CA VAL A 585 -20.01 -14.68 4.59
C VAL A 585 -21.36 -15.04 5.19
N ALA A 586 -21.51 -16.22 5.74
CA ALA A 586 -22.79 -16.73 6.26
C ALA A 586 -23.43 -15.79 7.30
N SER A 587 -22.64 -15.19 8.17
CA SER A 587 -23.11 -14.22 9.18
C SER A 587 -23.60 -12.90 8.58
N LEU A 588 -23.07 -12.49 7.42
CA LEU A 588 -23.52 -11.29 6.69
C LEU A 588 -24.71 -11.58 5.77
N ASN A 589 -24.98 -12.83 5.44
CA ASN A 589 -26.03 -13.22 4.48
C ASN A 589 -27.44 -12.83 4.91
N GLY A 590 -27.65 -12.62 6.19
CA GLY A 590 -28.95 -12.19 6.75
C GLY A 590 -29.12 -10.70 6.89
N GLY A 591 -28.12 -9.88 6.59
CA GLY A 591 -28.19 -8.47 6.92
C GLY A 591 -27.27 -7.56 6.11
N ALA A 592 -27.15 -6.33 6.60
CA ALA A 592 -26.35 -5.29 5.98
C ALA A 592 -24.88 -5.38 6.43
N TYR A 593 -23.97 -5.30 5.48
CA TYR A 593 -22.54 -5.14 5.69
C TYR A 593 -22.21 -3.65 5.67
N VAL A 594 -21.78 -3.11 6.81
CA VAL A 594 -21.63 -1.68 7.01
C VAL A 594 -20.18 -1.31 7.25
N LEU A 595 -19.70 -0.33 6.51
CA LEU A 595 -18.36 0.21 6.60
C LEU A 595 -18.38 1.71 6.90
N TRP A 596 -17.33 2.22 7.54
CA TRP A 596 -16.93 3.60 7.38
C TRP A 596 -16.07 3.76 6.12
N GLY A 597 -16.39 4.76 5.31
CA GLY A 597 -15.51 5.28 4.28
C GLY A 597 -15.10 6.69 4.65
N TYR A 598 -13.84 7.04 4.35
CA TYR A 598 -13.28 8.34 4.65
C TYR A 598 -13.15 9.20 3.39
N ASN A 599 -13.35 10.50 3.54
CA ASN A 599 -13.16 11.46 2.45
C ASN A 599 -11.67 11.74 2.17
N THR A 600 -10.79 11.50 3.12
CA THR A 600 -9.35 11.79 3.04
C THR A 600 -8.47 10.57 3.17
N ASN A 601 -8.98 9.47 3.74
CA ASN A 601 -8.28 8.21 3.90
C ASN A 601 -8.84 7.18 2.91
N ARG A 602 -7.97 6.33 2.36
CA ARG A 602 -8.32 5.28 1.39
C ARG A 602 -8.51 3.90 2.04
N GLN A 603 -8.61 3.85 3.38
CA GLN A 603 -8.82 2.64 4.15
C GLN A 603 -10.27 2.60 4.64
N PRO A 604 -11.13 1.70 4.13
CA PRO A 604 -12.44 1.48 4.71
C PRO A 604 -12.31 0.68 6.01
N GLU A 605 -13.25 0.89 6.92
CA GLU A 605 -13.29 0.21 8.20
C GLU A 605 -14.62 -0.51 8.39
N LEU A 606 -14.54 -1.82 8.68
CA LEU A 606 -15.70 -2.61 9.08
C LEU A 606 -16.27 -2.05 10.38
N LEU A 607 -17.57 -1.88 10.43
CA LEU A 607 -18.32 -1.59 11.65
C LEU A 607 -19.03 -2.85 12.12
N ASP A 608 -18.71 -3.31 13.30
CA ASP A 608 -19.51 -4.31 14.00
C ASP A 608 -20.67 -3.62 14.72
N LEU A 609 -21.85 -3.66 14.11
CA LEU A 609 -23.03 -3.00 14.63
C LEU A 609 -23.84 -3.88 15.61
N THR A 610 -23.44 -5.13 15.83
CA THR A 610 -24.22 -6.11 16.60
C THR A 610 -23.61 -6.33 17.98
N THR A 611 -22.35 -6.81 18.05
CA THR A 611 -21.62 -7.05 19.30
C THR A 611 -20.23 -6.40 19.24
N PRO A 612 -20.16 -5.07 19.27
CA PRO A 612 -18.92 -4.38 19.01
C PRO A 612 -17.77 -4.84 19.90
N GLY A 613 -16.65 -5.19 19.26
CA GLY A 613 -15.39 -5.49 19.92
C GLY A 613 -15.17 -6.93 20.36
N THR A 614 -16.07 -7.88 20.14
CA THR A 614 -15.94 -9.25 20.63
C THR A 614 -15.97 -10.34 19.55
N ASN A 615 -16.89 -10.29 18.61
CA ASN A 615 -17.10 -11.36 17.64
C ASN A 615 -17.44 -10.78 16.24
N LEU A 616 -16.50 -10.78 15.32
CA LEU A 616 -16.72 -10.24 13.98
C LEU A 616 -17.61 -11.15 13.09
N ALA A 617 -17.87 -12.38 13.52
CA ALA A 617 -18.72 -13.28 12.76
C ALA A 617 -20.18 -12.81 12.67
N ASP A 618 -20.60 -11.91 13.55
CA ASP A 618 -21.95 -11.33 13.58
C ASP A 618 -21.98 -9.82 13.28
N ALA A 619 -20.92 -9.29 12.67
CA ALA A 619 -20.81 -7.86 12.32
C ALA A 619 -21.91 -7.35 11.37
N GLY A 620 -22.58 -8.25 10.63
CA GLY A 620 -23.70 -7.88 9.78
C GLY A 620 -24.94 -7.46 10.57
N LEU A 621 -25.46 -6.25 10.30
CA LEU A 621 -26.72 -5.80 10.90
C LEU A 621 -27.90 -6.62 10.38
N ALA A 622 -28.44 -7.48 11.24
CA ALA A 622 -29.47 -8.46 10.89
C ALA A 622 -30.79 -7.80 10.47
N ILE A 623 -31.60 -8.50 9.65
CA ILE A 623 -32.95 -8.06 9.29
C ILE A 623 -33.80 -7.87 10.54
N GLY A 624 -34.47 -6.71 10.64
CA GLY A 624 -35.28 -6.30 11.79
C GLY A 624 -34.50 -5.61 12.89
N ALA A 625 -33.16 -5.80 12.99
CA ALA A 625 -32.34 -5.07 13.94
C ALA A 625 -32.19 -3.60 13.50
N THR A 626 -32.00 -2.71 14.47
CA THR A 626 -31.86 -1.28 14.22
C THR A 626 -30.58 -0.80 14.89
N PHE A 627 -29.72 -0.16 14.12
CA PHE A 627 -28.61 0.64 14.62
C PHE A 627 -28.98 2.12 14.55
N THR A 628 -28.63 2.89 15.57
CA THR A 628 -28.79 4.35 15.57
C THR A 628 -27.51 5.00 16.09
N ASP A 629 -26.90 5.84 15.26
CA ASP A 629 -25.82 6.73 15.69
C ASP A 629 -26.41 7.85 16.56
N SER A 630 -26.16 7.77 17.85
CA SER A 630 -26.71 8.72 18.82
C SER A 630 -26.21 10.15 18.63
N LEU A 631 -25.05 10.34 17.98
CA LEU A 631 -24.48 11.65 17.75
C LEU A 631 -25.17 12.38 16.57
N THR A 632 -25.45 11.65 15.49
CA THR A 632 -26.00 12.24 14.26
C THR A 632 -27.49 11.99 14.06
N GLY A 633 -28.08 11.07 14.83
CA GLY A 633 -29.47 10.64 14.67
C GLY A 633 -29.71 9.76 13.42
N ILE A 634 -28.65 9.34 12.72
CA ILE A 634 -28.76 8.42 11.58
C ILE A 634 -29.15 7.05 12.10
N SER A 635 -30.27 6.51 11.61
CA SER A 635 -30.75 5.18 11.94
C SER A 635 -30.76 4.30 10.69
N ILE A 636 -30.22 3.07 10.84
CA ILE A 636 -30.10 2.06 9.77
C ILE A 636 -30.86 0.81 10.24
N LYS A 637 -31.79 0.32 9.42
CA LYS A 637 -32.58 -0.88 9.71
C LYS A 637 -32.81 -1.71 8.45
N PRO A 638 -32.17 -2.88 8.30
CA PRO A 638 -32.55 -3.83 7.28
C PRO A 638 -33.96 -4.37 7.53
N LEU A 639 -34.82 -4.34 6.50
CA LEU A 639 -36.24 -4.72 6.64
C LEU A 639 -36.54 -6.10 6.08
N ALA A 640 -36.07 -6.38 4.87
CA ALA A 640 -36.39 -7.59 4.13
C ALA A 640 -35.31 -7.90 3.10
N GLN A 641 -35.21 -9.15 2.71
CA GLN A 641 -34.37 -9.62 1.61
C GLN A 641 -35.19 -10.46 0.64
N GLY A 642 -34.74 -10.57 -0.61
CA GLY A 642 -35.40 -11.38 -1.64
C GLY A 642 -34.58 -11.44 -2.91
N GLY A 643 -35.24 -11.82 -4.02
CA GLY A 643 -34.58 -12.00 -5.29
C GLY A 643 -33.86 -13.35 -5.40
N THR A 644 -33.17 -13.57 -6.51
CA THR A 644 -32.40 -14.81 -6.76
C THR A 644 -31.13 -14.50 -7.54
N GLY A 645 -30.10 -15.30 -7.31
CA GLY A 645 -28.83 -15.22 -8.07
C GLY A 645 -28.14 -13.88 -7.94
N ALA A 646 -27.81 -13.23 -9.05
CA ALA A 646 -27.11 -11.95 -9.07
C ALA A 646 -27.97 -10.77 -8.61
N GLU A 647 -29.30 -10.94 -8.62
CA GLU A 647 -30.28 -9.88 -8.27
C GLU A 647 -30.96 -10.16 -6.92
N GLU A 648 -30.30 -10.86 -6.02
CA GLU A 648 -30.69 -10.88 -4.60
C GLU A 648 -30.52 -9.49 -4.01
N TRP A 649 -31.51 -9.05 -3.23
CA TRP A 649 -31.59 -7.69 -2.71
C TRP A 649 -31.87 -7.64 -1.21
N LEU A 650 -31.54 -6.49 -0.62
CA LEU A 650 -31.83 -6.11 0.76
C LEU A 650 -32.53 -4.74 0.75
N ASP A 651 -33.68 -4.64 1.42
CA ASP A 651 -34.35 -3.38 1.70
C ASP A 651 -33.84 -2.82 3.02
N VAL A 652 -33.32 -1.59 3.00
CA VAL A 652 -32.75 -0.90 4.15
C VAL A 652 -33.52 0.40 4.39
N GLN A 653 -34.12 0.53 5.56
CA GLN A 653 -34.73 1.77 6.02
C GLN A 653 -33.67 2.68 6.62
N ILE A 654 -33.63 3.91 6.14
CA ILE A 654 -32.80 4.98 6.70
C ILE A 654 -33.73 6.02 7.31
N ALA A 655 -33.44 6.46 8.53
CA ALA A 655 -34.09 7.57 9.17
C ALA A 655 -33.07 8.57 9.71
N PHE A 656 -33.44 9.84 9.76
CA PHE A 656 -32.68 10.92 10.37
C PHE A 656 -33.48 11.41 11.55
N LEU A 657 -33.21 10.88 12.72
CA LEU A 657 -33.88 11.23 13.95
C LEU A 657 -33.34 12.60 14.40
N THR A 658 -34.20 13.50 14.82
CA THR A 658 -33.76 14.73 15.48
C THR A 658 -33.05 14.34 16.75
N ALA A 659 -31.80 14.80 16.94
CA ALA A 659 -31.10 14.64 18.20
C ALA A 659 -32.02 15.12 19.33
N PRO A 660 -32.10 14.40 20.48
CA PRO A 660 -32.96 14.86 21.58
C PRO A 660 -32.54 16.29 21.95
N SER A 661 -33.48 17.21 21.86
CA SER A 661 -33.30 18.62 22.22
C SER A 661 -33.01 18.69 23.72
N GLY A 662 -31.71 18.69 24.10
CA GLY A 662 -31.34 18.70 25.52
C GLY A 662 -29.83 18.74 25.81
N ALA A 663 -28.99 18.55 24.84
CA ALA A 663 -27.54 18.70 25.03
C ALA A 663 -27.15 20.17 24.79
N VAL A 664 -27.27 21.01 25.81
CA VAL A 664 -26.56 22.30 25.85
C VAL A 664 -25.07 22.00 26.08
N ILE A 665 -24.27 22.08 25.04
CA ILE A 665 -22.81 22.08 25.18
C ILE A 665 -22.42 23.48 25.69
N THR A 666 -22.19 23.59 26.99
CA THR A 666 -21.58 24.78 27.56
C THR A 666 -20.07 24.69 27.30
N ILE A 667 -19.59 25.41 26.29
CA ILE A 667 -18.15 25.60 26.07
C ILE A 667 -17.69 26.64 27.07
N THR A 668 -17.05 26.22 28.15
CA THR A 668 -16.31 27.14 29.04
C THR A 668 -14.92 27.34 28.42
N VAL A 669 -14.69 28.49 27.80
CA VAL A 669 -13.36 28.92 27.38
C VAL A 669 -12.63 29.36 28.65
N GLN A 670 -11.57 28.63 29.03
CA GLN A 670 -10.55 29.07 30.00
C GLN A 670 -9.38 29.68 29.24
#